data_e4e74c6a51eb89b2839a7a56530a475d
#
_entry.id   e4e74c6a51eb89b2839a7a56530a475d
#
_cell.length_a   1.000
_cell.length_b   1.000
_cell.length_c   1.000
_cell.angle_alpha   90.00
_cell.angle_beta   90.00
_cell.angle_gamma   90.00
#
_symmetry.space_group_name_H-M   'P 1'
#
loop_
_entity.id
_entity.type
_entity.pdbx_description
1 polymer ?
#
loop_
_entity_poly.entity_id
_entity_poly.type
_entity_poly.pdbx_seq_one_letter_code
_entity_poly.pdbx_strand_id
1 'polypeptide(L)'
;MIKTAIKIFLLAVATSFSFLLFSPPPKSFYYSLYISTALSDNVSVSQHLQTLTRRPHVAGSEANAEAAAYVLSVLTSCNIKSHIASYAVSLTYPVSRSLSLTLLPTFHGYGKSGTAKGPVVYVNYGRVEDYVTLEEMGVNVSGSVVLARYGEIYRGDIVHNAFEAGAIGALIYTDRKDFGGGSGDARWFPDDKWMPPSGVQVGSVYDGVGDPTTPGWASTEGCERISNEEVEKTGDVPLIPSLPIPSQDGHIIMRSIEGQVANQDWQGDKDAPIYRTGPGPGVVNLSYKVRRTYHCNNPKCNWCHYREEEPDRFVILGNHRDAWTFGAVDPNSGTAALLEVTQRLEKMQKRGWKPRRTILLCNWDAEEYGLIGSTEWVEENREMLASRVVTYLNVDSAVHGAGFHASATPQLDELLKQATLQVQDPDNSSQTIYESWVGSSNSPVIGRLGGGGSDYAAFVQHIGIPAVDMSFGKGHPVYHSMYDDFVWMEKFGDLLFQRHVAVASVWGLVALRLADEEFLPFNYLSYACELQKSAKDLEDEVSGKGISLNPLFKSIEELTKAATKINNEKQAINKAKGWASIWKKDHSKVRELNDRLMMAERAFTDRDGLFGRTWYKHLIYAPSKHNDYGSRSFPGIQDAVEEANNLKTAESWLTVQHEVWRVSRAVNHVSLVLNGELT
;
A
#
# COMPACT_ATOMS: atom_id res chain seq x y z
N MET A 1 14.00 18.02 -68.87
CA MET A 1 12.88 17.77 -67.94
C MET A 1 12.87 16.34 -67.33
N ILE A 2 12.89 15.27 -68.12
CA ILE A 2 12.81 13.87 -67.60
C ILE A 2 13.99 13.51 -66.68
N LYS A 3 15.25 13.87 -67.04
CA LYS A 3 16.41 13.60 -66.14
C LYS A 3 16.34 14.33 -64.79
N THR A 4 15.74 15.52 -64.76
CA THR A 4 15.56 16.29 -63.53
C THR A 4 14.46 15.70 -62.65
N ALA A 5 13.35 15.26 -63.27
CA ALA A 5 12.26 14.58 -62.56
C ALA A 5 12.71 13.24 -61.95
N ILE A 6 13.54 12.46 -62.68
CA ILE A 6 14.13 11.21 -62.14
C ILE A 6 15.05 11.47 -60.96
N LYS A 7 15.88 12.53 -61.01
CA LYS A 7 16.77 12.91 -59.89
C LYS A 7 15.98 13.33 -58.65
N ILE A 8 14.91 14.11 -58.85
CA ILE A 8 14.02 14.52 -57.71
C ILE A 8 13.28 13.30 -57.13
N PHE A 9 12.81 12.39 -57.98
CA PHE A 9 12.18 11.15 -57.50
C PHE A 9 13.15 10.24 -56.76
N LEU A 10 14.36 10.02 -57.23
CA LEU A 10 15.39 9.25 -56.57
C LEU A 10 15.86 9.91 -55.26
N LEU A 11 15.93 11.24 -55.22
CA LEU A 11 16.26 11.97 -53.97
C LEU A 11 15.12 11.85 -52.96
N ALA A 12 13.85 11.96 -53.39
CA ALA A 12 12.68 11.77 -52.54
C ALA A 12 12.56 10.32 -52.04
N VAL A 13 12.86 9.32 -52.86
CA VAL A 13 12.92 7.91 -52.44
C VAL A 13 14.07 7.68 -51.48
N ALA A 14 15.27 8.20 -51.75
CA ALA A 14 16.43 8.08 -50.85
C ALA A 14 16.20 8.79 -49.50
N THR A 15 15.61 9.99 -49.51
CA THR A 15 15.24 10.70 -48.28
C THR A 15 14.13 9.98 -47.53
N SER A 16 13.11 9.43 -48.19
CA SER A 16 12.06 8.62 -47.56
C SER A 16 12.63 7.31 -46.99
N PHE A 17 13.55 6.66 -47.70
CA PHE A 17 14.23 5.45 -47.21
C PHE A 17 15.15 5.74 -46.02
N SER A 18 15.89 6.86 -46.08
CA SER A 18 16.71 7.32 -44.96
C SER A 18 15.86 7.70 -43.74
N PHE A 19 14.69 8.34 -43.97
CA PHE A 19 13.75 8.66 -42.88
C PHE A 19 13.15 7.40 -42.25
N LEU A 20 12.86 6.35 -43.04
CA LEU A 20 12.39 5.05 -42.51
C LEU A 20 13.50 4.28 -41.78
N LEU A 21 14.76 4.39 -42.20
CA LEU A 21 15.90 3.73 -41.57
C LEU A 21 16.39 4.42 -40.30
N PHE A 22 16.11 5.71 -40.11
CA PHE A 22 16.58 6.52 -38.96
C PHE A 22 15.43 6.98 -38.04
N SER A 23 14.19 6.63 -38.33
CA SER A 23 13.09 6.89 -37.41
C SER A 23 13.20 5.95 -36.20
N PRO A 24 13.09 6.49 -34.97
CA PRO A 24 13.07 5.63 -33.79
C PRO A 24 11.89 4.66 -33.88
N PRO A 25 12.04 3.43 -33.38
CA PRO A 25 10.93 2.46 -33.34
C PRO A 25 9.69 3.04 -32.66
N PRO A 26 8.49 2.61 -33.08
CA PRO A 26 7.25 3.04 -32.42
C PRO A 26 7.25 2.57 -30.95
N LYS A 27 6.55 3.29 -30.08
CA LYS A 27 6.49 2.99 -28.63
C LYS A 27 5.96 1.58 -28.36
N SER A 28 5.03 1.08 -29.15
CA SER A 28 4.52 -0.30 -29.09
C SER A 28 5.62 -1.36 -29.25
N PHE A 29 6.65 -1.07 -30.05
CA PHE A 29 7.82 -1.95 -30.15
C PHE A 29 8.56 -2.08 -28.81
N TYR A 30 8.75 -0.96 -28.11
CA TYR A 30 9.43 -0.98 -26.80
C TYR A 30 8.58 -1.68 -25.73
N TYR A 31 7.27 -1.54 -25.76
CA TYR A 31 6.37 -2.26 -24.83
C TYR A 31 6.42 -3.78 -25.08
N SER A 32 6.33 -4.20 -26.35
CA SER A 32 6.49 -5.62 -26.71
C SER A 32 7.89 -6.14 -26.37
N LEU A 33 8.92 -5.32 -26.54
CA LEU A 33 10.28 -5.65 -26.18
C LEU A 33 10.42 -5.83 -24.66
N TYR A 34 9.83 -4.93 -23.86
CA TYR A 34 9.82 -5.02 -22.41
C TYR A 34 9.21 -6.33 -21.92
N ILE A 35 8.06 -6.71 -22.48
CA ILE A 35 7.38 -7.96 -22.15
C ILE A 35 8.19 -9.16 -22.63
N SER A 36 8.73 -9.14 -23.84
CA SER A 36 9.46 -10.28 -24.41
C SER A 36 10.80 -10.55 -23.71
N THR A 37 11.43 -9.54 -23.11
CA THR A 37 12.64 -9.73 -22.30
C THR A 37 12.36 -10.46 -20.98
N ALA A 38 11.11 -10.55 -20.57
CA ALA A 38 10.66 -11.22 -19.34
C ALA A 38 10.75 -12.75 -19.40
N LEU A 39 10.76 -13.36 -20.58
CA LEU A 39 10.64 -14.81 -20.74
C LEU A 39 11.88 -15.62 -20.25
N SER A 40 12.97 -14.97 -19.87
CA SER A 40 14.21 -15.63 -19.44
C SER A 40 14.74 -15.22 -18.07
N ASP A 41 14.02 -14.38 -17.32
CA ASP A 41 14.61 -13.69 -16.19
C ASP A 41 14.17 -14.20 -14.80
N ASN A 42 13.41 -15.31 -14.71
CA ASN A 42 13.03 -15.94 -13.45
C ASN A 42 14.23 -16.37 -12.58
N VAL A 43 15.35 -16.75 -13.19
CA VAL A 43 16.58 -17.09 -12.47
C VAL A 43 17.18 -15.84 -11.78
N SER A 44 17.18 -14.69 -12.45
CA SER A 44 17.67 -13.44 -11.87
C SER A 44 16.83 -13.03 -10.66
N VAL A 45 15.50 -13.07 -10.78
CA VAL A 45 14.57 -12.76 -9.69
C VAL A 45 14.79 -13.69 -8.48
N SER A 46 14.89 -15.00 -8.72
CA SER A 46 15.19 -15.99 -7.67
C SER A 46 16.49 -15.69 -6.96
N GLN A 47 17.56 -15.33 -7.69
CA GLN A 47 18.85 -15.00 -7.12
C GLN A 47 18.80 -13.71 -6.27
N HIS A 48 18.06 -12.69 -6.73
CA HIS A 48 17.82 -11.49 -5.94
C HIS A 48 17.11 -11.82 -4.63
N LEU A 49 16.00 -12.54 -4.70
CA LEU A 49 15.24 -12.92 -3.52
C LEU A 49 16.08 -13.77 -2.55
N GLN A 50 16.78 -14.79 -3.05
CA GLN A 50 17.65 -15.63 -2.22
C GLN A 50 18.76 -14.81 -1.51
N THR A 51 19.28 -13.78 -2.17
CA THR A 51 20.32 -12.93 -1.59
C THR A 51 19.75 -12.04 -0.49
N LEU A 52 18.60 -11.43 -0.70
CA LEU A 52 17.95 -10.52 0.24
C LEU A 52 17.47 -11.25 1.51
N THR A 53 17.03 -12.50 1.37
CA THR A 53 16.43 -13.29 2.46
C THR A 53 17.41 -14.18 3.23
N ARG A 54 18.73 -13.96 3.11
CA ARG A 54 19.74 -14.77 3.81
C ARG A 54 19.74 -14.60 5.32
N ARG A 55 19.37 -13.42 5.81
CA ARG A 55 19.36 -13.04 7.22
C ARG A 55 18.12 -12.23 7.53
N PRO A 56 17.53 -12.38 8.74
CA PRO A 56 16.54 -11.42 9.22
C PRO A 56 17.12 -10.00 9.22
N HIS A 57 16.35 -9.03 8.72
CA HIS A 57 16.87 -7.68 8.46
C HIS A 57 15.89 -6.57 8.85
N VAL A 58 15.56 -6.57 10.13
CA VAL A 58 14.75 -5.50 10.76
C VAL A 58 15.41 -4.14 10.52
N ALA A 59 14.61 -3.11 10.27
CA ALA A 59 15.07 -1.73 10.07
C ALA A 59 16.10 -1.31 11.14
N GLY A 60 17.17 -0.60 10.72
CA GLY A 60 18.26 -0.18 11.60
C GLY A 60 19.26 -1.27 11.99
N SER A 61 19.11 -2.51 11.54
CA SER A 61 20.07 -3.59 11.75
C SER A 61 21.21 -3.58 10.73
N GLU A 62 22.34 -4.23 11.06
CA GLU A 62 23.46 -4.42 10.14
C GLU A 62 23.03 -5.20 8.89
N ALA A 63 22.24 -6.26 9.06
CA ALA A 63 21.74 -7.05 7.94
C ALA A 63 20.86 -6.23 6.98
N ASN A 64 20.06 -5.29 7.52
CA ASN A 64 19.28 -4.37 6.70
C ASN A 64 20.18 -3.38 5.94
N ALA A 65 21.25 -2.90 6.55
CA ALA A 65 22.25 -2.07 5.86
C ALA A 65 22.96 -2.85 4.73
N GLU A 66 23.27 -4.14 4.93
CA GLU A 66 23.80 -5.02 3.89
C GLU A 66 22.82 -5.19 2.73
N ALA A 67 21.52 -5.39 3.02
CA ALA A 67 20.47 -5.46 2.00
C ALA A 67 20.34 -4.15 1.21
N ALA A 68 20.43 -2.99 1.88
CA ALA A 68 20.45 -1.68 1.22
C ALA A 68 21.66 -1.52 0.28
N ALA A 69 22.85 -1.93 0.73
CA ALA A 69 24.06 -1.90 -0.07
C ALA A 69 23.96 -2.83 -1.29
N TYR A 70 23.33 -3.99 -1.13
CA TYR A 70 23.06 -4.90 -2.24
C TYR A 70 22.15 -4.27 -3.30
N VAL A 71 21.01 -3.72 -2.91
CA VAL A 71 20.09 -3.03 -3.83
C VAL A 71 20.83 -1.90 -4.55
N LEU A 72 21.55 -1.04 -3.82
CA LEU A 72 22.34 0.04 -4.40
C LEU A 72 23.37 -0.46 -5.42
N SER A 73 24.02 -1.60 -5.14
CA SER A 73 25.01 -2.19 -6.05
C SER A 73 24.39 -2.65 -7.37
N VAL A 74 23.20 -3.28 -7.32
CA VAL A 74 22.45 -3.70 -8.52
C VAL A 74 22.03 -2.50 -9.35
N LEU A 75 21.45 -1.47 -8.74
CA LEU A 75 21.03 -0.25 -9.41
C LEU A 75 22.22 0.47 -10.08
N THR A 76 23.34 0.56 -9.38
CA THR A 76 24.57 1.14 -9.91
C THR A 76 25.11 0.31 -11.08
N SER A 77 25.07 -1.02 -11.01
CA SER A 77 25.50 -1.90 -12.10
C SER A 77 24.66 -1.73 -13.37
N CYS A 78 23.39 -1.34 -13.23
CA CYS A 78 22.51 -0.96 -14.33
C CYS A 78 22.72 0.48 -14.82
N ASN A 79 23.82 1.12 -14.42
CA ASN A 79 24.16 2.50 -14.79
C ASN A 79 23.10 3.54 -14.37
N ILE A 80 22.42 3.29 -13.25
CA ILE A 80 21.45 4.19 -12.66
C ILE A 80 22.14 5.08 -11.64
N LYS A 81 21.93 6.40 -11.74
CA LYS A 81 22.42 7.34 -10.73
C LYS A 81 21.63 7.15 -9.44
N SER A 82 22.25 6.53 -8.46
CA SER A 82 21.64 6.13 -7.21
C SER A 82 22.36 6.71 -6.00
N HIS A 83 21.63 6.97 -4.93
CA HIS A 83 22.17 7.41 -3.63
C HIS A 83 21.28 6.93 -2.48
N ILE A 84 21.83 6.92 -1.27
CA ILE A 84 21.12 6.66 -0.03
C ILE A 84 20.75 8.01 0.60
N ALA A 85 19.48 8.22 0.92
CA ALA A 85 19.04 9.26 1.83
C ALA A 85 18.87 8.67 3.23
N SER A 86 19.30 9.40 4.25
CA SER A 86 19.26 8.93 5.63
C SER A 86 18.46 9.88 6.50
N TYR A 87 17.65 9.32 7.38
CA TYR A 87 16.84 10.05 8.35
C TYR A 87 17.16 9.53 9.75
N ALA A 88 17.13 10.41 10.74
CA ALA A 88 17.32 10.06 12.14
C ALA A 88 15.95 9.79 12.78
N VAL A 89 15.46 8.56 12.74
CA VAL A 89 14.12 8.19 13.18
C VAL A 89 14.12 7.40 14.48
N SER A 90 13.00 7.46 15.20
CA SER A 90 12.81 6.80 16.49
C SER A 90 12.31 5.37 16.30
N LEU A 91 13.16 4.37 16.43
CA LEU A 91 12.81 2.95 16.37
C LEU A 91 12.90 2.28 17.74
N THR A 92 12.13 1.22 17.96
CA THR A 92 12.12 0.46 19.21
C THR A 92 12.59 -0.98 19.02
N TYR A 93 13.40 -1.46 19.95
CA TYR A 93 13.90 -2.84 19.95
C TYR A 93 13.69 -3.48 21.30
N PRO A 94 13.40 -4.80 21.37
CA PRO A 94 13.20 -5.49 22.63
C PRO A 94 14.52 -5.60 23.41
N VAL A 95 14.47 -5.29 24.70
CA VAL A 95 15.59 -5.48 25.64
C VAL A 95 15.37 -6.73 26.47
N SER A 96 14.18 -6.89 27.01
CA SER A 96 13.79 -8.07 27.76
C SER A 96 12.29 -8.30 27.69
N ARG A 97 11.91 -9.55 27.79
CA ARG A 97 10.53 -10.00 27.81
C ARG A 97 10.42 -11.27 28.61
N SER A 98 9.40 -11.40 29.41
CA SER A 98 9.06 -12.64 30.09
C SER A 98 7.55 -12.82 30.16
N LEU A 99 7.16 -14.00 29.82
CA LEU A 99 5.88 -14.59 30.11
C LEU A 99 6.20 -15.89 30.86
N SER A 100 5.47 -16.29 31.87
CA SER A 100 5.76 -17.52 32.61
C SER A 100 5.59 -18.81 31.81
N LEU A 101 5.82 -18.75 30.51
CA LEU A 101 5.80 -19.84 29.52
C LEU A 101 7.11 -19.82 28.71
N THR A 102 7.50 -20.92 28.12
CA THR A 102 8.74 -21.03 27.32
C THR A 102 8.59 -20.28 26.01
N LEU A 103 9.55 -19.39 25.64
CA LEU A 103 9.35 -18.47 24.54
C LEU A 103 10.48 -18.37 23.56
N LEU A 104 10.10 -18.35 22.28
CA LEU A 104 10.86 -17.80 21.17
C LEU A 104 11.01 -16.28 21.30
N PRO A 105 12.06 -15.66 20.73
CA PRO A 105 12.30 -14.23 20.80
C PRO A 105 11.32 -13.44 19.92
N THR A 106 10.17 -13.09 20.45
CA THR A 106 9.12 -12.32 19.78
C THR A 106 8.92 -10.95 20.42
N PHE A 107 8.45 -9.96 19.66
CA PHE A 107 8.19 -8.62 20.17
C PHE A 107 7.19 -7.86 19.30
N HIS A 108 6.60 -6.79 19.85
CA HIS A 108 5.91 -5.78 19.10
C HIS A 108 6.76 -4.52 18.97
N GLY A 109 6.96 -4.03 17.74
CA GLY A 109 7.53 -2.71 17.51
C GLY A 109 6.65 -1.64 18.15
N TYR A 110 7.26 -0.64 18.77
CA TYR A 110 6.62 0.40 19.59
C TYR A 110 5.80 -0.08 20.79
N GLY A 111 5.85 -1.37 21.15
CA GLY A 111 5.17 -1.88 22.31
C GLY A 111 5.56 -1.13 23.60
N LYS A 112 4.60 -0.88 24.49
CA LYS A 112 4.83 -0.18 25.78
C LYS A 112 5.68 -1.02 26.73
N SER A 113 6.73 -0.44 27.28
CA SER A 113 7.45 -1.05 28.39
C SER A 113 6.59 -1.07 29.64
N GLY A 114 6.48 -2.23 30.30
CA GLY A 114 5.68 -2.37 31.51
C GLY A 114 5.56 -3.80 31.98
N THR A 115 4.84 -3.95 33.09
CA THR A 115 4.44 -5.26 33.63
C THR A 115 2.94 -5.26 33.86
N ALA A 116 2.24 -6.28 33.35
CA ALA A 116 0.83 -6.51 33.56
C ALA A 116 0.62 -7.88 34.22
N LYS A 117 -0.09 -7.91 35.34
CA LYS A 117 -0.43 -9.15 36.03
C LYS A 117 -1.91 -9.15 36.36
N GLY A 118 -2.65 -10.05 35.73
CA GLY A 118 -4.12 -10.12 35.89
C GLY A 118 -4.71 -11.43 35.39
N PRO A 119 -5.99 -11.64 35.65
CA PRO A 119 -6.76 -12.74 35.05
C PRO A 119 -6.82 -12.54 33.53
N VAL A 120 -7.05 -13.62 32.79
CA VAL A 120 -7.13 -13.56 31.32
C VAL A 120 -8.59 -13.52 30.87
N VAL A 121 -8.87 -12.62 29.91
CA VAL A 121 -10.13 -12.56 29.18
C VAL A 121 -9.85 -12.77 27.70
N TYR A 122 -10.56 -13.69 27.06
CA TYR A 122 -10.49 -13.90 25.61
C TYR A 122 -11.44 -12.92 24.90
N VAL A 123 -10.89 -12.20 23.92
CA VAL A 123 -11.57 -11.08 23.25
C VAL A 123 -11.68 -11.26 21.74
N ASN A 124 -11.69 -12.49 21.23
CA ASN A 124 -11.76 -12.81 19.81
C ASN A 124 -10.67 -12.06 19.00
N TYR A 125 -11.02 -11.23 18.02
CA TYR A 125 -10.09 -10.39 17.26
C TYR A 125 -9.82 -9.03 17.91
N GLY A 126 -10.45 -8.73 19.06
CA GLY A 126 -10.28 -7.44 19.75
C GLY A 126 -10.88 -6.24 19.02
N ARG A 127 -11.88 -6.47 18.16
CA ARG A 127 -12.66 -5.40 17.53
C ARG A 127 -13.57 -4.72 18.53
N VAL A 128 -14.02 -3.53 18.23
CA VAL A 128 -15.00 -2.81 19.07
C VAL A 128 -16.26 -3.65 19.32
N GLU A 129 -16.76 -4.32 18.28
CA GLU A 129 -17.95 -5.19 18.37
C GLU A 129 -17.73 -6.42 19.28
N ASP A 130 -16.48 -6.92 19.34
CA ASP A 130 -16.13 -8.04 20.22
C ASP A 130 -16.23 -7.60 21.69
N TYR A 131 -15.84 -6.38 22.04
CA TYR A 131 -15.99 -5.83 23.39
C TYR A 131 -17.45 -5.53 23.74
N VAL A 132 -18.26 -5.03 22.81
CA VAL A 132 -19.72 -4.88 23.00
C VAL A 132 -20.35 -6.23 23.29
N THR A 133 -19.99 -7.27 22.55
CA THR A 133 -20.50 -8.64 22.78
C THR A 133 -20.11 -9.16 24.17
N LEU A 134 -18.89 -8.90 24.64
CA LEU A 134 -18.45 -9.28 25.98
C LEU A 134 -19.24 -8.55 27.08
N GLU A 135 -19.52 -7.26 26.88
CA GLU A 135 -20.37 -6.47 27.80
C GLU A 135 -21.78 -7.05 27.88
N GLU A 136 -22.41 -7.38 26.75
CA GLU A 136 -23.71 -8.06 26.68
C GLU A 136 -23.71 -9.42 27.38
N MET A 137 -22.59 -10.16 27.32
CA MET A 137 -22.38 -11.41 28.07
C MET A 137 -22.11 -11.19 29.56
N GLY A 138 -21.98 -9.94 30.02
CA GLY A 138 -21.64 -9.60 31.41
C GLY A 138 -20.18 -9.87 31.79
N VAL A 139 -19.26 -9.93 30.81
CA VAL A 139 -17.83 -10.15 31.02
C VAL A 139 -17.10 -8.83 31.20
N ASN A 140 -16.50 -8.62 32.37
CA ASN A 140 -15.70 -7.42 32.64
C ASN A 140 -14.24 -7.63 32.23
N VAL A 141 -13.75 -6.79 31.31
CA VAL A 141 -12.37 -6.79 30.80
C VAL A 141 -11.42 -5.95 31.67
N SER A 142 -11.97 -4.99 32.43
CA SER A 142 -11.17 -4.04 33.21
C SER A 142 -10.24 -4.74 34.22
N GLY A 143 -8.95 -4.35 34.24
CA GLY A 143 -7.95 -4.93 35.11
C GLY A 143 -7.45 -6.32 34.70
N SER A 144 -7.86 -6.83 33.54
CA SER A 144 -7.43 -8.13 32.98
C SER A 144 -6.29 -7.98 31.98
N VAL A 145 -5.63 -9.10 31.66
CA VAL A 145 -4.80 -9.24 30.46
C VAL A 145 -5.67 -9.88 29.37
N VAL A 146 -5.82 -9.24 28.22
CA VAL A 146 -6.60 -9.81 27.13
C VAL A 146 -5.79 -10.81 26.33
N LEU A 147 -6.48 -11.86 25.83
CA LEU A 147 -5.96 -12.78 24.83
C LEU A 147 -6.77 -12.58 23.55
N ALA A 148 -6.14 -12.03 22.51
CA ALA A 148 -6.73 -11.82 21.20
C ALA A 148 -6.07 -12.70 20.15
N ARG A 149 -6.75 -13.00 19.06
CA ARG A 149 -6.16 -13.61 17.87
C ARG A 149 -5.92 -12.56 16.78
N TYR A 150 -4.86 -12.75 16.00
CA TYR A 150 -4.61 -11.95 14.81
C TYR A 150 -5.70 -12.14 13.76
N GLY A 151 -5.95 -11.12 12.97
CA GLY A 151 -6.89 -11.10 11.87
C GLY A 151 -7.97 -10.02 12.04
N GLU A 152 -8.75 -9.77 11.01
CA GLU A 152 -9.87 -8.84 10.90
C GLU A 152 -9.53 -7.35 11.04
N ILE A 153 -8.65 -6.96 11.96
CA ILE A 153 -8.18 -5.58 12.16
C ILE A 153 -6.66 -5.50 12.32
N TYR A 154 -6.12 -4.29 12.22
CA TYR A 154 -4.70 -4.01 12.48
C TYR A 154 -4.34 -4.35 13.94
N ARG A 155 -3.13 -4.86 14.15
CA ARG A 155 -2.69 -5.31 15.48
C ARG A 155 -2.53 -4.18 16.50
N GLY A 156 -2.23 -2.96 16.05
CA GLY A 156 -2.23 -1.76 16.87
C GLY A 156 -3.62 -1.47 17.44
N ASP A 157 -4.65 -1.53 16.57
CA ASP A 157 -6.06 -1.37 16.99
C ASP A 157 -6.47 -2.42 18.03
N ILE A 158 -5.97 -3.68 17.93
CA ILE A 158 -6.25 -4.70 18.94
C ILE A 158 -5.76 -4.25 20.34
N VAL A 159 -4.56 -3.68 20.40
CA VAL A 159 -3.97 -3.20 21.67
C VAL A 159 -4.65 -1.92 22.16
N HIS A 160 -5.00 -1.02 21.24
CA HIS A 160 -5.73 0.22 21.52
C HIS A 160 -7.12 -0.08 22.10
N ASN A 161 -7.90 -0.91 21.43
CA ASN A 161 -9.25 -1.31 21.88
C ASN A 161 -9.21 -2.03 23.23
N ALA A 162 -8.16 -2.83 23.47
CA ALA A 162 -7.95 -3.46 24.78
C ALA A 162 -7.74 -2.42 25.89
N PHE A 163 -6.93 -1.39 25.64
CA PHE A 163 -6.70 -0.30 26.58
C PHE A 163 -8.01 0.48 26.85
N GLU A 164 -8.76 0.83 25.82
CA GLU A 164 -10.06 1.53 25.96
C GLU A 164 -11.08 0.72 26.77
N ALA A 165 -11.05 -0.62 26.65
CA ALA A 165 -11.88 -1.52 27.47
C ALA A 165 -11.36 -1.69 28.90
N GLY A 166 -10.27 -1.01 29.30
CA GLY A 166 -9.68 -1.04 30.64
C GLY A 166 -8.77 -2.23 30.93
N ALA A 167 -8.31 -2.97 29.90
CA ALA A 167 -7.28 -4.01 30.06
C ALA A 167 -5.94 -3.41 30.47
N ILE A 168 -5.12 -4.19 31.18
CA ILE A 168 -3.78 -3.78 31.65
C ILE A 168 -2.64 -4.36 30.82
N GLY A 169 -2.94 -5.24 29.87
CA GLY A 169 -1.97 -5.83 28.94
C GLY A 169 -2.68 -6.68 27.88
N ALA A 170 -1.98 -6.95 26.78
CA ALA A 170 -2.51 -7.72 25.65
C ALA A 170 -1.55 -8.83 25.20
N LEU A 171 -2.06 -10.02 24.99
CA LEU A 171 -1.40 -11.11 24.30
C LEU A 171 -2.13 -11.36 22.97
N ILE A 172 -1.40 -11.40 21.85
CA ILE A 172 -1.98 -11.63 20.54
C ILE A 172 -1.36 -12.89 19.94
N TYR A 173 -2.17 -13.84 19.49
CA TYR A 173 -1.69 -15.11 18.95
C TYR A 173 -2.21 -15.40 17.54
N THR A 174 -1.43 -16.18 16.78
CA THR A 174 -1.81 -16.70 15.48
C THR A 174 -2.70 -17.93 15.66
N ASP A 175 -4.02 -17.77 15.57
CA ASP A 175 -4.93 -18.89 15.67
C ASP A 175 -4.81 -19.81 14.46
N ARG A 176 -4.80 -21.11 14.70
CA ARG A 176 -4.72 -22.11 13.65
C ARG A 176 -5.95 -22.10 12.71
N LYS A 177 -7.11 -21.64 13.19
CA LYS A 177 -8.29 -21.41 12.36
C LYS A 177 -7.99 -20.46 11.18
N ASP A 178 -7.19 -19.43 11.44
CA ASP A 178 -6.90 -18.35 10.48
C ASP A 178 -5.60 -18.63 9.69
N PHE A 179 -4.61 -19.27 10.31
CA PHE A 179 -3.26 -19.46 9.76
C PHE A 179 -2.85 -20.92 9.54
N GLY A 180 -3.69 -21.88 9.86
CA GLY A 180 -3.35 -23.30 9.91
C GLY A 180 -4.10 -24.25 8.97
N GLY A 181 -4.86 -23.75 7.99
CA GLY A 181 -5.47 -24.54 6.92
C GLY A 181 -6.73 -25.35 7.25
N GLY A 182 -7.25 -25.28 8.45
CA GLY A 182 -8.64 -25.66 8.84
C GLY A 182 -9.11 -27.10 8.62
N SER A 183 -8.38 -27.99 7.97
CA SER A 183 -8.83 -29.35 7.63
C SER A 183 -7.89 -30.44 8.14
N GLY A 184 -8.44 -31.41 8.71
CA GLY A 184 -8.20 -32.78 9.20
C GLY A 184 -6.79 -33.33 9.34
N ASP A 185 -5.95 -33.23 8.38
CA ASP A 185 -4.56 -33.70 8.43
C ASP A 185 -3.65 -32.50 8.52
N ALA A 186 -3.43 -32.05 9.74
CA ALA A 186 -2.65 -30.87 10.04
C ALA A 186 -1.19 -31.04 9.64
N ARG A 187 -0.90 -30.63 8.41
CA ARG A 187 0.48 -30.41 7.96
C ARG A 187 0.75 -28.92 7.94
N TRP A 188 1.95 -28.55 8.26
CA TRP A 188 2.46 -27.18 8.26
C TRP A 188 3.85 -27.14 7.64
N PHE A 189 4.37 -25.94 7.46
CA PHE A 189 5.71 -25.76 6.93
C PHE A 189 6.77 -26.56 7.74
N PRO A 190 7.68 -27.31 7.06
CA PRO A 190 7.98 -27.22 5.63
C PRO A 190 7.23 -28.24 4.72
N ASP A 191 6.29 -29.02 5.25
CA ASP A 191 5.55 -30.03 4.49
C ASP A 191 4.28 -29.49 3.81
N ASP A 192 3.75 -28.37 4.29
CA ASP A 192 2.64 -27.62 3.71
C ASP A 192 2.87 -26.12 3.93
N LYS A 193 2.10 -25.26 3.26
CA LYS A 193 2.24 -23.79 3.30
C LYS A 193 1.88 -23.14 4.64
N TRP A 194 1.19 -23.84 5.53
CA TRP A 194 0.58 -23.28 6.73
C TRP A 194 1.57 -23.03 7.87
N MET A 195 1.25 -22.04 8.71
CA MET A 195 2.07 -21.67 9.87
C MET A 195 2.16 -22.82 10.88
N PRO A 196 3.37 -23.24 11.29
CA PRO A 196 3.52 -24.19 12.40
C PRO A 196 2.96 -23.63 13.72
N PRO A 197 2.53 -24.50 14.66
CA PRO A 197 2.01 -24.08 15.97
C PRO A 197 2.97 -23.25 16.81
N SER A 198 4.29 -23.33 16.54
CA SER A 198 5.35 -22.53 17.14
C SER A 198 5.58 -21.19 16.45
N GLY A 199 4.90 -20.94 15.32
CA GLY A 199 5.04 -19.71 14.56
C GLY A 199 4.43 -18.52 15.28
N VAL A 200 5.09 -17.37 15.13
CA VAL A 200 4.65 -16.12 15.75
C VAL A 200 4.69 -15.01 14.71
N GLN A 201 3.59 -14.33 14.54
CA GLN A 201 3.53 -13.10 13.79
C GLN A 201 4.05 -11.96 14.67
N VAL A 202 5.17 -11.35 14.30
CA VAL A 202 5.67 -10.11 14.91
C VAL A 202 5.14 -8.90 14.14
N GLY A 203 5.33 -7.67 14.66
CA GLY A 203 4.89 -6.48 13.93
C GLY A 203 4.87 -5.24 14.80
N SER A 204 4.60 -4.09 14.20
CA SER A 204 4.36 -2.84 14.90
C SER A 204 2.96 -2.78 15.49
N VAL A 205 2.84 -2.15 16.66
CA VAL A 205 1.56 -1.77 17.28
C VAL A 205 1.40 -0.25 17.34
N TYR A 206 2.14 0.46 16.51
CA TYR A 206 2.02 1.90 16.29
C TYR A 206 0.88 2.17 15.32
N ASP A 207 -0.06 3.00 15.72
CA ASP A 207 -1.27 3.37 14.98
C ASP A 207 -1.12 4.73 14.28
N GLY A 208 0.09 5.06 13.90
CA GLY A 208 0.44 6.31 13.22
C GLY A 208 1.29 6.06 11.97
N VAL A 209 1.63 7.13 11.29
CA VAL A 209 2.39 7.11 10.03
C VAL A 209 3.62 8.00 10.18
N GLY A 210 4.80 7.48 9.78
CA GLY A 210 6.08 8.18 9.91
C GLY A 210 6.68 8.09 11.32
N ASP A 211 7.70 8.89 11.59
CA ASP A 211 8.34 8.93 12.90
C ASP A 211 7.40 9.57 13.94
N PRO A 212 7.01 8.85 15.00
CA PRO A 212 6.13 9.41 16.03
C PRO A 212 6.67 10.66 16.72
N THR A 213 7.96 10.97 16.61
CA THR A 213 8.57 12.17 17.20
C THR A 213 8.55 13.40 16.30
N THR A 214 8.18 13.23 15.03
CA THR A 214 8.08 14.31 14.02
C THR A 214 6.75 14.23 13.25
N PRO A 215 5.58 14.28 13.92
CA PRO A 215 4.28 14.04 13.30
C PRO A 215 3.93 15.14 12.28
N GLY A 216 4.10 14.83 10.98
CA GLY A 216 3.78 15.71 9.86
C GLY A 216 4.92 16.57 9.33
N TRP A 217 6.16 16.33 9.77
CA TRP A 217 7.38 16.92 9.20
C TRP A 217 8.56 15.96 9.24
N ALA A 218 9.47 16.10 8.31
CA ALA A 218 10.56 15.13 8.10
C ALA A 218 11.58 15.09 9.23
N SER A 219 11.98 13.89 9.61
CA SER A 219 13.03 13.56 10.59
C SER A 219 14.45 13.84 10.06
N THR A 220 14.70 15.04 9.55
CA THR A 220 16.03 15.48 9.10
C THR A 220 16.96 15.74 10.29
N GLU A 221 18.26 15.80 10.02
CA GLU A 221 19.25 16.09 11.06
C GLU A 221 18.99 17.47 11.69
N GLY A 222 18.83 17.51 13.01
CA GLY A 222 18.60 18.75 13.78
C GLY A 222 17.16 19.27 13.72
N CYS A 223 16.19 18.52 13.19
CA CYS A 223 14.78 18.91 13.21
C CYS A 223 14.23 18.97 14.64
N GLU A 224 13.18 19.75 14.82
CA GLU A 224 12.39 19.76 16.06
C GLU A 224 11.70 18.40 16.26
N ARG A 225 11.58 17.95 17.51
CA ARG A 225 10.93 16.70 17.88
C ARG A 225 10.05 16.88 19.09
N ILE A 226 8.91 16.24 19.09
CA ILE A 226 8.08 16.17 20.29
C ILE A 226 8.69 15.17 21.30
N SER A 227 8.43 15.39 22.57
CA SER A 227 8.89 14.50 23.65
C SER A 227 8.14 13.17 23.64
N ASN A 228 8.73 12.14 24.30
CA ASN A 228 8.04 10.85 24.45
C ASN A 228 6.69 10.97 25.19
N GLU A 229 6.57 11.91 26.12
CA GLU A 229 5.32 12.16 26.84
C GLU A 229 4.25 12.78 25.91
N GLU A 230 4.67 13.61 24.96
CA GLU A 230 3.77 14.15 23.93
C GLU A 230 3.38 13.06 22.94
N VAL A 231 4.31 12.21 22.50
CA VAL A 231 4.01 11.04 21.66
C VAL A 231 2.96 10.12 22.31
N GLU A 232 3.06 9.87 23.63
CA GLU A 232 2.06 9.05 24.34
C GLU A 232 0.68 9.72 24.40
N LYS A 233 0.62 11.04 24.34
CA LYS A 233 -0.65 11.79 24.33
C LYS A 233 -1.35 11.84 22.98
N THR A 234 -0.66 11.54 21.88
CA THR A 234 -1.33 11.47 20.56
C THR A 234 -2.32 10.29 20.49
N GLY A 235 -2.07 9.23 21.26
CA GLY A 235 -2.85 7.98 21.22
C GLY A 235 -2.36 6.99 20.19
N ASP A 236 -1.42 7.37 19.32
CA ASP A 236 -0.92 6.53 18.23
C ASP A 236 0.02 5.41 18.69
N VAL A 237 0.60 5.55 19.90
CA VAL A 237 1.45 4.50 20.50
C VAL A 237 0.70 3.78 21.62
N PRO A 238 0.90 2.46 21.81
CA PRO A 238 0.18 1.71 22.83
C PRO A 238 0.51 2.18 24.25
N LEU A 239 -0.50 2.20 25.12
CA LEU A 239 -0.40 2.62 26.52
C LEU A 239 -0.28 1.44 27.49
N ILE A 240 -0.51 0.21 27.03
CA ILE A 240 -0.37 -1.04 27.79
C ILE A 240 0.68 -1.96 27.15
N PRO A 241 1.39 -2.80 27.93
CA PRO A 241 2.33 -3.76 27.38
C PRO A 241 1.60 -4.84 26.56
N SER A 242 2.18 -5.23 25.43
CA SER A 242 1.66 -6.29 24.58
C SER A 242 2.77 -7.23 24.11
N LEU A 243 2.41 -8.48 23.80
CA LEU A 243 3.36 -9.48 23.30
C LEU A 243 2.67 -10.41 22.31
N PRO A 244 3.30 -10.69 21.13
CA PRO A 244 2.85 -11.73 20.24
C PRO A 244 3.32 -13.09 20.73
N ILE A 245 2.44 -14.09 20.69
CA ILE A 245 2.71 -15.45 21.13
C ILE A 245 2.30 -16.48 20.08
N PRO A 246 2.91 -17.69 20.09
CA PRO A 246 2.55 -18.75 19.16
C PRO A 246 1.18 -19.35 19.51
N SER A 247 0.56 -20.01 18.53
CA SER A 247 -0.71 -20.73 18.68
C SER A 247 -0.71 -21.71 19.85
N GLN A 248 0.36 -22.49 19.98
CA GLN A 248 0.50 -23.48 21.06
C GLN A 248 0.42 -22.84 22.47
N ASP A 249 1.02 -21.65 22.66
CA ASP A 249 1.00 -20.96 23.95
C ASP A 249 -0.38 -20.31 24.18
N GLY A 250 -1.00 -19.74 23.11
CA GLY A 250 -2.37 -19.25 23.14
C GLY A 250 -3.35 -20.34 23.59
N HIS A 251 -3.23 -21.58 23.07
CA HIS A 251 -4.07 -22.71 23.47
C HIS A 251 -3.81 -23.18 24.92
N ILE A 252 -2.56 -23.09 25.43
CA ILE A 252 -2.27 -23.38 26.84
C ILE A 252 -2.99 -22.38 27.75
N ILE A 253 -2.91 -21.10 27.40
CA ILE A 253 -3.60 -20.04 28.15
C ILE A 253 -5.12 -20.25 28.07
N MET A 254 -5.66 -20.54 26.87
CA MET A 254 -7.10 -20.78 26.65
C MET A 254 -7.64 -21.91 27.51
N ARG A 255 -6.86 -22.98 27.74
CA ARG A 255 -7.26 -24.07 28.65
C ARG A 255 -7.34 -23.65 30.12
N SER A 256 -6.70 -22.54 30.49
CA SER A 256 -6.72 -21.99 31.85
C SER A 256 -7.84 -20.96 32.07
N ILE A 257 -8.61 -20.64 31.03
CA ILE A 257 -9.72 -19.71 31.09
C ILE A 257 -11.03 -20.48 31.33
N GLU A 258 -11.79 -20.04 32.33
CA GLU A 258 -13.15 -20.49 32.62
C GLU A 258 -14.19 -19.44 32.17
N GLY A 259 -15.39 -19.46 32.76
CA GLY A 259 -16.48 -18.57 32.39
C GLY A 259 -17.38 -19.13 31.30
N GLN A 260 -18.09 -18.27 30.61
CA GLN A 260 -19.04 -18.69 29.57
C GLN A 260 -18.29 -19.24 28.35
N VAL A 261 -18.91 -20.19 27.63
CA VAL A 261 -18.41 -20.63 26.33
C VAL A 261 -18.57 -19.47 25.35
N ALA A 262 -17.50 -19.12 24.66
CA ALA A 262 -17.54 -18.08 23.64
C ALA A 262 -18.45 -18.46 22.46
N ASN A 263 -18.94 -17.49 21.75
CA ASN A 263 -19.81 -17.68 20.59
C ASN A 263 -19.21 -18.66 19.57
N GLN A 264 -20.06 -19.30 18.76
CA GLN A 264 -19.62 -20.33 17.81
C GLN A 264 -18.60 -19.82 16.78
N ASP A 265 -18.77 -18.61 16.31
CA ASP A 265 -17.87 -17.92 15.37
C ASP A 265 -16.52 -17.55 16.01
N TRP A 266 -16.47 -17.42 17.34
CA TRP A 266 -15.27 -17.14 18.11
C TRP A 266 -14.44 -18.39 18.41
N GLN A 267 -14.99 -19.60 18.21
CA GLN A 267 -14.24 -20.84 18.44
C GLN A 267 -13.10 -21.00 17.46
N GLY A 268 -12.03 -21.69 17.90
CA GLY A 268 -10.89 -22.08 17.08
C GLY A 268 -11.22 -23.19 16.07
N ASP A 269 -10.17 -23.84 15.54
CA ASP A 269 -10.34 -25.02 14.71
C ASP A 269 -10.81 -26.23 15.51
N LYS A 270 -11.09 -27.36 14.82
CA LYS A 270 -11.63 -28.59 15.46
C LYS A 270 -10.73 -29.21 16.52
N ASP A 271 -9.41 -28.97 16.46
CA ASP A 271 -8.40 -29.51 17.39
C ASP A 271 -8.07 -28.50 18.50
N ALA A 272 -8.63 -27.29 18.45
CA ALA A 272 -8.50 -26.28 19.49
C ALA A 272 -9.25 -26.67 20.76
N PRO A 273 -8.85 -26.16 21.95
CA PRO A 273 -9.67 -26.26 23.14
C PRO A 273 -10.99 -25.51 22.95
N ILE A 274 -11.99 -25.81 23.78
CA ILE A 274 -13.21 -25.00 23.81
C ILE A 274 -12.84 -23.60 24.32
N TYR A 275 -13.08 -22.57 23.51
CA TYR A 275 -12.81 -21.18 23.89
C TYR A 275 -13.88 -20.67 24.82
N ARG A 276 -13.44 -20.04 25.92
CA ARG A 276 -14.25 -19.43 26.96
C ARG A 276 -13.85 -17.99 27.15
N THR A 277 -14.76 -17.15 27.55
CA THR A 277 -14.55 -15.71 27.66
C THR A 277 -13.72 -15.28 28.87
N GLY A 278 -13.69 -16.06 29.97
CA GLY A 278 -13.06 -15.62 31.23
C GLY A 278 -14.04 -14.84 32.14
N PRO A 279 -13.52 -14.03 33.08
CA PRO A 279 -12.11 -13.92 33.45
C PRO A 279 -11.60 -15.14 34.25
N GLY A 280 -10.30 -15.43 34.08
CA GLY A 280 -9.57 -16.42 34.89
C GLY A 280 -10.17 -17.84 34.92
N PRO A 281 -9.75 -18.73 35.89
CA PRO A 281 -8.85 -18.46 37.03
C PRO A 281 -7.39 -18.26 36.67
N GLY A 282 -6.98 -18.56 35.44
CA GLY A 282 -5.59 -18.36 35.01
C GLY A 282 -5.15 -16.90 35.18
N VAL A 283 -3.98 -16.71 35.77
CA VAL A 283 -3.34 -15.38 35.91
C VAL A 283 -2.08 -15.33 35.07
N VAL A 284 -2.01 -14.35 34.20
CA VAL A 284 -0.82 -14.07 33.39
C VAL A 284 0.01 -12.98 34.05
N ASN A 285 1.33 -13.14 34.00
CA ASN A 285 2.30 -12.11 34.36
C ASN A 285 3.16 -11.82 33.11
N LEU A 286 2.84 -10.74 32.44
CA LEU A 286 3.55 -10.21 31.26
C LEU A 286 4.53 -9.13 31.71
N SER A 287 5.80 -9.24 31.34
CA SER A 287 6.79 -8.18 31.47
C SER A 287 7.46 -7.93 30.14
N TYR A 288 7.47 -6.68 29.70
CA TYR A 288 8.03 -6.27 28.43
C TYR A 288 8.85 -4.99 28.58
N LYS A 289 10.05 -4.97 28.02
CA LYS A 289 10.94 -3.81 28.04
C LYS A 289 11.54 -3.57 26.65
N VAL A 290 11.36 -2.36 26.15
CA VAL A 290 11.95 -1.89 24.90
C VAL A 290 12.99 -0.80 25.13
N ARG A 291 13.89 -0.66 24.16
CA ARG A 291 14.81 0.47 24.03
C ARG A 291 14.51 1.20 22.74
N ARG A 292 14.38 2.53 22.79
CA ARG A 292 14.34 3.38 21.61
C ARG A 292 15.75 3.72 21.14
N THR A 293 15.95 3.75 19.84
CA THR A 293 17.20 4.20 19.20
C THR A 293 16.85 5.05 17.99
N TYR A 294 17.76 5.94 17.62
CA TYR A 294 17.59 6.86 16.49
C TYR A 294 18.56 6.44 15.37
N HIS A 295 18.11 5.67 14.39
CA HIS A 295 18.83 5.39 13.15
C HIS A 295 17.89 4.82 12.10
N CYS A 296 17.99 5.32 10.88
CA CYS A 296 17.47 4.64 9.70
C CYS A 296 18.20 5.14 8.46
N ASN A 297 18.55 4.24 7.57
CA ASN A 297 19.10 4.56 6.26
C ASN A 297 18.06 4.19 5.20
N ASN A 298 17.60 5.17 4.43
CA ASN A 298 16.62 4.95 3.38
C ASN A 298 17.28 5.10 2.00
N PRO A 299 17.59 4.01 1.26
CA PRO A 299 18.11 4.13 -0.07
C PRO A 299 17.08 4.66 -1.04
N LYS A 300 17.40 5.76 -1.69
CA LYS A 300 16.67 6.30 -2.83
C LYS A 300 17.47 6.07 -4.10
N CYS A 301 16.77 5.63 -5.12
CA CYS A 301 17.39 5.40 -6.41
C CYS A 301 16.72 6.30 -7.43
N ASN A 302 17.45 7.30 -7.93
CA ASN A 302 16.96 8.20 -8.95
C ASN A 302 17.45 7.74 -10.32
N TRP A 303 16.55 7.31 -11.16
CA TRP A 303 16.86 7.06 -12.55
C TRP A 303 16.44 8.25 -13.40
N CYS A 304 17.37 9.19 -13.59
CA CYS A 304 17.16 10.35 -14.43
C CYS A 304 17.63 10.06 -15.85
N HIS A 305 16.71 10.02 -16.80
CA HIS A 305 17.03 10.13 -18.20
C HIS A 305 16.52 11.46 -18.73
N TYR A 306 17.45 12.39 -18.97
CA TYR A 306 17.12 13.68 -19.55
C TYR A 306 16.55 13.49 -20.94
N ARG A 307 15.31 13.93 -21.14
CA ARG A 307 14.73 14.16 -22.46
C ARG A 307 14.17 15.56 -22.55
N GLU A 308 14.00 16.00 -23.79
CA GLU A 308 13.64 17.37 -24.13
C GLU A 308 12.16 17.69 -23.91
N GLU A 309 11.29 16.68 -23.60
CA GLU A 309 9.84 16.89 -23.56
C GLU A 309 9.33 17.21 -22.15
N GLU A 310 9.40 16.30 -21.20
CA GLU A 310 8.86 16.45 -19.83
C GLU A 310 9.79 15.84 -18.74
N PRO A 311 11.10 16.22 -18.67
CA PRO A 311 12.03 15.62 -17.71
C PRO A 311 11.72 15.97 -16.24
N ASP A 312 10.93 17.01 -16.02
CA ASP A 312 10.47 17.52 -14.73
C ASP A 312 9.18 16.86 -14.24
N ARG A 313 8.67 15.86 -14.94
CA ARG A 313 7.53 15.04 -14.51
C ARG A 313 8.03 13.65 -14.14
N PHE A 314 7.60 13.14 -12.99
CA PHE A 314 8.13 11.92 -12.38
C PHE A 314 7.07 10.83 -12.29
N VAL A 315 7.44 9.63 -12.72
CA VAL A 315 6.72 8.38 -12.42
C VAL A 315 7.57 7.62 -11.41
N ILE A 316 7.05 7.35 -10.23
CA ILE A 316 7.79 6.71 -9.14
C ILE A 316 7.34 5.27 -9.00
N LEU A 317 8.30 4.34 -8.95
CA LEU A 317 8.09 2.96 -8.54
C LEU A 317 8.71 2.78 -7.16
N GLY A 318 7.98 2.22 -6.24
CA GLY A 318 8.44 2.06 -4.87
C GLY A 318 8.09 0.72 -4.25
N ASN A 319 8.95 0.29 -3.32
CA ASN A 319 8.85 -0.90 -2.53
C ASN A 319 9.71 -0.73 -1.28
N HIS A 320 9.36 -1.36 -0.16
CA HIS A 320 10.24 -1.37 1.00
C HIS A 320 11.20 -2.57 1.01
N ARG A 321 12.13 -2.58 1.93
CA ARG A 321 13.21 -3.57 2.00
C ARG A 321 13.35 -4.19 3.38
N ASP A 322 13.13 -3.39 4.44
CA ASP A 322 13.18 -3.91 5.80
C ASP A 322 12.11 -4.98 6.01
N ALA A 323 12.42 -5.97 6.83
CA ALA A 323 11.51 -7.06 7.14
C ALA A 323 11.61 -7.43 8.61
N TRP A 324 10.52 -7.84 9.23
CA TRP A 324 10.54 -8.35 10.61
C TRP A 324 11.41 -9.58 10.77
N THR A 325 11.51 -10.38 9.71
CA THR A 325 12.25 -11.63 9.69
C THR A 325 13.07 -11.77 8.40
N PHE A 326 12.95 -12.87 7.66
CA PHE A 326 13.61 -13.05 6.35
C PHE A 326 12.87 -12.34 5.23
N GLY A 327 11.55 -12.19 5.33
CA GLY A 327 10.73 -11.40 4.42
C GLY A 327 10.76 -11.86 2.97
N ALA A 328 10.56 -13.15 2.69
CA ALA A 328 10.60 -13.65 1.32
C ALA A 328 9.37 -13.25 0.51
N VAL A 329 8.22 -13.18 1.15
CA VAL A 329 7.02 -12.55 0.60
C VAL A 329 7.09 -11.06 0.86
N ASP A 330 7.13 -10.69 2.12
CA ASP A 330 7.01 -9.36 2.64
C ASP A 330 8.35 -8.87 3.24
N PRO A 331 9.04 -7.93 2.51
CA PRO A 331 8.71 -7.31 1.23
C PRO A 331 9.60 -7.75 0.06
N ASN A 332 10.51 -8.70 0.25
CA ASN A 332 11.59 -8.92 -0.70
C ASN A 332 11.13 -9.50 -2.04
N SER A 333 9.90 -10.07 -2.11
CA SER A 333 9.29 -10.42 -3.39
C SER A 333 9.09 -9.17 -4.26
N GLY A 334 8.66 -8.04 -3.67
CA GLY A 334 8.54 -6.74 -4.32
C GLY A 334 9.91 -6.13 -4.64
N THR A 335 10.87 -6.20 -3.70
CA THR A 335 12.25 -5.74 -3.97
C THR A 335 12.89 -6.50 -5.14
N ALA A 336 12.73 -7.82 -5.22
CA ALA A 336 13.23 -8.61 -6.33
C ALA A 336 12.55 -8.24 -7.67
N ALA A 337 11.23 -7.97 -7.64
CA ALA A 337 10.50 -7.48 -8.81
C ALA A 337 10.98 -6.07 -9.24
N LEU A 338 11.29 -5.16 -8.30
CA LEU A 338 11.85 -3.83 -8.59
C LEU A 338 13.21 -3.94 -9.29
N LEU A 339 14.08 -4.83 -8.82
CA LEU A 339 15.37 -5.07 -9.43
C LEU A 339 15.23 -5.66 -10.84
N GLU A 340 14.26 -6.55 -11.05
CA GLU A 340 13.95 -7.09 -12.37
C GLU A 340 13.45 -6.01 -13.33
N VAL A 341 12.50 -5.14 -12.90
CA VAL A 341 12.08 -3.97 -13.69
C VAL A 341 13.27 -3.12 -14.06
N THR A 342 14.17 -2.87 -13.12
CA THR A 342 15.40 -2.09 -13.32
C THR A 342 16.28 -2.66 -14.43
N GLN A 343 16.55 -3.95 -14.40
CA GLN A 343 17.38 -4.63 -15.39
C GLN A 343 16.73 -4.61 -16.79
N ARG A 344 15.42 -4.76 -16.87
CA ARG A 344 14.68 -4.67 -18.14
C ARG A 344 14.72 -3.26 -18.72
N LEU A 345 14.55 -2.23 -17.90
CA LEU A 345 14.67 -0.83 -18.33
C LEU A 345 16.09 -0.53 -18.85
N GLU A 346 17.12 -1.06 -18.20
CA GLU A 346 18.50 -0.96 -18.69
C GLU A 346 18.68 -1.62 -20.06
N LYS A 347 18.18 -2.85 -20.23
CA LYS A 347 18.20 -3.57 -21.53
C LYS A 347 17.52 -2.76 -22.65
N MET A 348 16.42 -2.08 -22.33
CA MET A 348 15.73 -1.19 -23.28
C MET A 348 16.55 0.05 -23.62
N GLN A 349 17.18 0.68 -22.64
CA GLN A 349 18.06 1.84 -22.85
C GLN A 349 19.22 1.51 -23.80
N LYS A 350 19.86 0.37 -23.57
CA LYS A 350 20.94 -0.12 -24.47
C LYS A 350 20.47 -0.29 -25.91
N ARG A 351 19.15 -0.43 -26.14
CA ARG A 351 18.52 -0.49 -27.46
C ARG A 351 17.95 0.87 -27.93
N GLY A 352 18.32 1.96 -27.25
CA GLY A 352 17.99 3.33 -27.66
C GLY A 352 16.66 3.86 -27.12
N TRP A 353 15.93 3.12 -26.27
CA TRP A 353 14.74 3.64 -25.63
C TRP A 353 15.11 4.76 -24.64
N LYS A 354 14.25 5.76 -24.59
CA LYS A 354 14.35 6.90 -23.67
C LYS A 354 12.95 7.33 -23.26
N PRO A 355 12.65 7.47 -21.95
CA PRO A 355 11.34 7.89 -21.50
C PRO A 355 11.07 9.37 -21.82
N ARG A 356 9.81 9.74 -22.00
CA ARG A 356 9.36 11.12 -22.09
C ARG A 356 9.44 11.82 -20.74
N ARG A 357 9.03 11.12 -19.66
CA ARG A 357 9.05 11.56 -18.27
C ARG A 357 10.10 10.79 -17.48
N THR A 358 10.62 11.38 -16.44
CA THR A 358 11.60 10.74 -15.56
C THR A 358 10.96 9.61 -14.77
N ILE A 359 11.63 8.45 -14.72
CA ILE A 359 11.26 7.34 -13.83
C ILE A 359 12.18 7.38 -12.61
N LEU A 360 11.60 7.36 -11.42
CA LEU A 360 12.31 7.23 -10.15
C LEU A 360 12.04 5.84 -9.58
N LEU A 361 13.10 5.17 -9.12
CA LEU A 361 13.01 3.88 -8.43
C LEU A 361 13.34 4.13 -6.96
N CYS A 362 12.43 3.77 -6.09
CA CYS A 362 12.55 3.97 -4.65
C CYS A 362 12.50 2.63 -3.93
N ASN A 363 13.41 2.42 -2.97
CA ASN A 363 13.41 1.25 -2.12
C ASN A 363 13.50 1.74 -0.67
N TRP A 364 12.38 1.63 0.04
CA TRP A 364 12.17 2.25 1.34
C TRP A 364 12.74 1.42 2.49
N ASP A 365 12.85 2.02 3.66
CA ASP A 365 13.32 1.42 4.88
C ASP A 365 12.38 1.78 6.05
N ALA A 366 12.30 0.93 7.06
CA ALA A 366 11.44 1.12 8.23
C ALA A 366 9.95 1.28 7.90
N GLU A 367 9.49 0.67 6.82
CA GLU A 367 8.07 0.55 6.49
C GLU A 367 7.34 -0.17 7.61
N GLU A 368 7.86 -1.31 8.02
CA GLU A 368 7.32 -2.24 9.02
C GLU A 368 7.06 -1.60 10.39
N TYR A 369 7.75 -0.52 10.69
CA TYR A 369 7.56 0.24 11.93
C TYR A 369 6.43 1.27 11.86
N GLY A 370 5.94 1.60 10.66
CA GLY A 370 4.87 2.58 10.44
C GLY A 370 5.13 3.48 9.24
N LEU A 371 5.48 2.90 8.07
CA LEU A 371 5.70 3.59 6.78
C LEU A 371 6.75 4.72 6.87
N ILE A 372 7.77 4.55 7.74
CA ILE A 372 8.63 5.69 8.13
C ILE A 372 9.41 6.21 6.94
N GLY A 373 10.15 5.36 6.23
CA GLY A 373 11.07 5.82 5.19
C GLY A 373 10.42 6.55 4.04
N SER A 374 9.26 6.09 3.57
CA SER A 374 8.49 6.76 2.52
C SER A 374 7.87 8.08 3.03
N THR A 375 7.36 8.08 4.26
CA THR A 375 6.72 9.24 4.88
C THR A 375 7.72 10.37 5.06
N GLU A 376 8.87 10.11 5.71
CA GLU A 376 9.90 11.11 5.94
C GLU A 376 10.41 11.73 4.62
N TRP A 377 10.54 10.90 3.58
CA TRP A 377 10.94 11.40 2.28
C TRP A 377 9.87 12.25 1.60
N VAL A 378 8.61 11.86 1.72
CA VAL A 378 7.48 12.63 1.17
C VAL A 378 7.36 13.98 1.89
N GLU A 379 7.48 13.99 3.21
CA GLU A 379 7.42 15.21 4.02
C GLU A 379 8.57 16.18 3.71
N GLU A 380 9.82 15.66 3.60
CA GLU A 380 10.99 16.46 3.21
C GLU A 380 10.83 17.10 1.83
N ASN A 381 10.24 16.36 0.87
CA ASN A 381 10.18 16.76 -0.53
C ASN A 381 8.78 17.20 -0.99
N ARG A 382 7.89 17.50 -0.07
CA ARG A 382 6.45 17.69 -0.28
C ARG A 382 6.11 18.62 -1.45
N GLU A 383 6.71 19.80 -1.51
CA GLU A 383 6.40 20.79 -2.56
C GLU A 383 6.86 20.32 -3.94
N MET A 384 8.06 19.74 -4.01
CA MET A 384 8.60 19.21 -5.25
C MET A 384 7.77 18.04 -5.75
N LEU A 385 7.37 17.12 -4.87
CA LEU A 385 6.58 15.94 -5.22
C LEU A 385 5.16 16.35 -5.66
N ALA A 386 4.49 17.21 -4.89
CA ALA A 386 3.15 17.70 -5.23
C ALA A 386 3.10 18.36 -6.60
N SER A 387 4.15 19.09 -7.00
CA SER A 387 4.20 19.81 -8.29
C SER A 387 4.68 18.97 -9.47
N ARG A 388 5.36 17.82 -9.26
CA ARG A 388 6.07 17.10 -10.33
C ARG A 388 5.69 15.64 -10.50
N VAL A 389 5.20 14.95 -9.48
CA VAL A 389 4.92 13.53 -9.55
C VAL A 389 3.61 13.27 -10.27
N VAL A 390 3.66 12.42 -11.27
CA VAL A 390 2.48 11.96 -12.02
C VAL A 390 1.76 10.86 -11.24
N THR A 391 2.50 9.86 -10.76
CA THR A 391 1.94 8.67 -10.14
C THR A 391 3.00 7.99 -9.27
N TYR A 392 2.58 7.39 -8.17
CA TYR A 392 3.35 6.43 -7.39
C TYR A 392 2.84 5.01 -7.66
N LEU A 393 3.73 4.12 -8.01
CA LEU A 393 3.44 2.72 -8.33
C LEU A 393 4.08 1.84 -7.27
N ASN A 394 3.27 1.31 -6.36
CA ASN A 394 3.69 0.45 -5.27
C ASN A 394 3.66 -1.02 -5.69
N VAL A 395 4.59 -1.78 -5.22
CA VAL A 395 4.54 -3.24 -5.11
C VAL A 395 5.24 -3.60 -3.81
N ASP A 396 4.48 -3.69 -2.75
CA ASP A 396 4.95 -4.12 -1.44
C ASP A 396 5.42 -5.57 -1.51
N SER A 397 4.48 -6.48 -1.44
CA SER A 397 4.71 -7.91 -1.62
C SER A 397 4.24 -8.35 -3.01
N ALA A 398 5.17 -8.66 -3.91
CA ALA A 398 4.83 -9.03 -5.29
C ALA A 398 4.06 -10.34 -5.38
N VAL A 399 4.37 -11.31 -4.51
CA VAL A 399 3.79 -12.67 -4.60
C VAL A 399 3.52 -13.26 -3.23
N HIS A 400 2.23 -13.48 -2.94
CA HIS A 400 1.72 -14.27 -1.81
C HIS A 400 1.25 -15.68 -2.24
N GLY A 401 1.03 -15.89 -3.54
CA GLY A 401 0.45 -17.11 -4.09
C GLY A 401 -0.15 -16.90 -5.47
N ALA A 402 -1.18 -17.65 -5.84
CA ALA A 402 -1.84 -17.56 -7.14
C ALA A 402 -2.94 -16.50 -7.18
N GLY A 403 -3.26 -16.02 -8.40
CA GLY A 403 -4.32 -15.04 -8.68
C GLY A 403 -3.84 -13.60 -8.55
N PHE A 404 -4.08 -12.79 -9.58
CA PHE A 404 -3.67 -11.38 -9.61
C PHE A 404 -4.65 -10.48 -8.87
N HIS A 405 -4.13 -9.53 -8.10
CA HIS A 405 -4.87 -8.51 -7.38
C HIS A 405 -4.23 -7.14 -7.61
N ALA A 406 -5.07 -6.10 -7.64
CA ALA A 406 -4.59 -4.72 -7.64
C ALA A 406 -5.56 -3.79 -6.93
N SER A 407 -5.01 -2.73 -6.36
CA SER A 407 -5.74 -1.58 -5.80
C SER A 407 -5.19 -0.30 -6.43
N ALA A 408 -6.04 0.68 -6.66
CA ALA A 408 -5.64 1.91 -7.32
C ALA A 408 -6.56 3.08 -6.96
N THR A 409 -6.07 4.30 -7.18
CA THR A 409 -6.94 5.46 -7.34
C THR A 409 -7.71 5.34 -8.67
N PRO A 410 -9.02 5.66 -8.72
CA PRO A 410 -9.92 5.24 -9.81
C PRO A 410 -9.54 5.67 -11.22
N GLN A 411 -8.83 6.78 -11.40
CA GLN A 411 -8.40 7.24 -12.74
C GLN A 411 -7.36 6.32 -13.41
N LEU A 412 -6.77 5.38 -12.65
CA LEU A 412 -5.79 4.40 -13.14
C LEU A 412 -6.40 3.03 -13.50
N ASP A 413 -7.67 2.79 -13.19
CA ASP A 413 -8.34 1.51 -13.40
C ASP A 413 -8.21 1.00 -14.85
N GLU A 414 -8.44 1.87 -15.83
CA GLU A 414 -8.39 1.50 -17.24
C GLU A 414 -6.96 1.19 -17.69
N LEU A 415 -5.97 1.91 -17.18
CA LEU A 415 -4.56 1.65 -17.46
C LEU A 415 -4.13 0.26 -16.96
N LEU A 416 -4.55 -0.11 -15.74
CA LEU A 416 -4.29 -1.44 -15.18
C LEU A 416 -4.93 -2.55 -16.02
N LYS A 417 -6.20 -2.41 -16.39
CA LYS A 417 -6.90 -3.36 -17.25
C LYS A 417 -6.16 -3.57 -18.58
N GLN A 418 -5.74 -2.47 -19.20
CA GLN A 418 -5.01 -2.54 -20.47
C GLN A 418 -3.60 -3.12 -20.34
N ALA A 419 -2.92 -2.93 -19.22
CA ALA A 419 -1.62 -3.53 -18.97
C ALA A 419 -1.73 -5.04 -18.75
N THR A 420 -2.71 -5.49 -17.96
CA THR A 420 -2.94 -6.91 -17.66
C THR A 420 -3.44 -7.71 -18.89
N LEU A 421 -4.10 -7.06 -19.87
CA LEU A 421 -4.43 -7.65 -21.17
C LEU A 421 -3.21 -7.99 -22.05
N GLN A 422 -2.05 -7.40 -21.77
CA GLN A 422 -0.83 -7.58 -22.57
C GLN A 422 0.16 -8.57 -21.95
N VAL A 423 -0.08 -9.00 -20.73
CA VAL A 423 0.81 -9.93 -20.01
C VAL A 423 0.09 -11.28 -19.86
N GLN A 424 0.80 -12.35 -20.20
CA GLN A 424 0.30 -13.71 -20.09
C GLN A 424 0.22 -14.13 -18.61
N ASP A 425 -0.83 -14.87 -18.25
CA ASP A 425 -0.99 -15.40 -16.91
C ASP A 425 0.08 -16.49 -16.66
N PRO A 426 0.88 -16.39 -15.59
CA PRO A 426 1.94 -17.34 -15.30
C PRO A 426 1.41 -18.73 -14.90
N ASP A 427 0.18 -18.81 -14.39
CA ASP A 427 -0.47 -20.05 -13.96
C ASP A 427 -1.32 -20.67 -15.07
N ASN A 428 -1.67 -19.91 -16.13
CA ASN A 428 -2.45 -20.37 -17.27
C ASN A 428 -2.01 -19.70 -18.57
N SER A 429 -1.08 -20.33 -19.28
CA SER A 429 -0.49 -19.78 -20.50
C SER A 429 -1.46 -19.61 -21.68
N SER A 430 -2.72 -20.06 -21.57
CA SER A 430 -3.75 -19.85 -22.59
C SER A 430 -4.53 -18.53 -22.40
N GLN A 431 -4.30 -17.83 -21.31
CA GLN A 431 -5.02 -16.61 -20.92
C GLN A 431 -4.05 -15.49 -20.60
N THR A 432 -4.53 -14.25 -20.72
CA THR A 432 -3.86 -13.08 -20.16
C THR A 432 -4.18 -12.97 -18.67
N ILE A 433 -3.38 -12.18 -17.93
CA ILE A 433 -3.68 -11.88 -16.52
C ILE A 433 -5.08 -11.26 -16.39
N TYR A 434 -5.49 -10.39 -17.32
CA TYR A 434 -6.83 -9.80 -17.32
C TYR A 434 -7.94 -10.86 -17.39
N GLU A 435 -7.82 -11.82 -18.31
CA GLU A 435 -8.83 -12.86 -18.49
C GLU A 435 -8.96 -13.76 -17.26
N SER A 436 -7.85 -14.13 -16.64
CA SER A 436 -7.85 -14.90 -15.39
C SER A 436 -8.39 -14.06 -14.22
N TRP A 437 -8.04 -12.78 -14.14
CA TRP A 437 -8.48 -11.87 -13.07
C TRP A 437 -9.99 -11.59 -13.11
N VAL A 438 -10.56 -11.44 -14.30
CA VAL A 438 -12.01 -11.30 -14.46
C VAL A 438 -12.73 -12.59 -14.07
N GLY A 439 -12.18 -13.76 -14.39
CA GLY A 439 -12.79 -15.06 -14.13
C GLY A 439 -14.22 -15.15 -14.70
N SER A 440 -15.18 -15.45 -13.84
CA SER A 440 -16.62 -15.50 -14.20
C SER A 440 -17.34 -14.15 -14.08
N SER A 441 -16.65 -13.09 -13.65
CA SER A 441 -17.21 -11.75 -13.48
C SER A 441 -17.20 -10.97 -14.79
N ASN A 442 -17.98 -9.88 -14.87
CA ASN A 442 -17.98 -9.00 -16.06
C ASN A 442 -16.81 -8.01 -16.09
N SER A 443 -16.11 -7.81 -14.97
CA SER A 443 -14.99 -6.88 -14.80
C SER A 443 -14.13 -7.30 -13.62
N PRO A 444 -12.81 -7.03 -13.65
CA PRO A 444 -11.96 -7.28 -12.48
C PRO A 444 -12.34 -6.37 -11.32
N VAL A 445 -12.18 -6.87 -10.11
CA VAL A 445 -12.34 -6.08 -8.88
C VAL A 445 -11.02 -5.37 -8.59
N ILE A 446 -11.04 -4.03 -8.67
CA ILE A 446 -9.90 -3.19 -8.30
C ILE A 446 -10.20 -2.58 -6.92
N GLY A 447 -9.30 -2.83 -5.95
CA GLY A 447 -9.40 -2.27 -4.61
C GLY A 447 -9.14 -0.76 -4.59
N ARG A 448 -9.38 -0.11 -3.44
CA ARG A 448 -9.09 1.32 -3.24
C ARG A 448 -8.00 1.51 -2.20
N LEU A 449 -7.11 2.46 -2.44
CA LEU A 449 -5.95 2.77 -1.61
C LEU A 449 -6.34 3.84 -0.59
N GLY A 450 -6.89 3.41 0.53
CA GLY A 450 -7.33 4.31 1.59
C GLY A 450 -6.61 4.12 2.91
N GLY A 451 -6.11 2.90 3.17
CA GLY A 451 -5.47 2.55 4.43
C GLY A 451 -3.98 2.89 4.52
N GLY A 452 -3.44 2.73 5.72
CA GLY A 452 -2.03 2.83 6.05
C GLY A 452 -1.25 1.53 5.78
N GLY A 453 -1.73 0.67 4.89
CA GLY A 453 -1.22 -0.70 4.71
C GLY A 453 0.09 -0.82 3.91
N SER A 454 0.65 0.26 3.33
CA SER A 454 1.96 0.29 2.67
C SER A 454 2.37 1.71 2.26
N ASP A 455 3.56 1.87 1.72
CA ASP A 455 4.23 3.13 1.35
C ASP A 455 3.44 4.07 0.42
N TYR A 456 2.41 3.58 -0.28
CA TYR A 456 1.50 4.45 -1.06
C TYR A 456 0.75 5.45 -0.20
N ALA A 457 0.59 5.19 1.10
CA ALA A 457 -0.17 6.03 2.01
C ALA A 457 0.36 7.47 2.04
N ALA A 458 1.68 7.66 2.17
CA ALA A 458 2.29 8.98 2.19
C ALA A 458 2.01 9.78 0.90
N PHE A 459 1.95 9.10 -0.24
CA PHE A 459 1.69 9.73 -1.53
C PHE A 459 0.22 10.08 -1.73
N VAL A 460 -0.69 9.13 -1.48
CA VAL A 460 -2.14 9.33 -1.67
C VAL A 460 -2.70 10.21 -0.58
N GLN A 461 -2.49 9.82 0.69
CA GLN A 461 -3.18 10.41 1.83
C GLN A 461 -2.65 11.78 2.21
N HIS A 462 -1.33 12.00 2.13
CA HIS A 462 -0.71 13.22 2.60
C HIS A 462 -0.59 14.31 1.52
N ILE A 463 -0.32 13.92 0.26
CA ILE A 463 -0.06 14.88 -0.83
C ILE A 463 -0.91 14.68 -2.09
N GLY A 464 -1.87 13.75 -2.10
CA GLY A 464 -2.83 13.58 -3.19
C GLY A 464 -2.20 13.13 -4.52
N ILE A 465 -1.24 12.22 -4.49
CA ILE A 465 -0.65 11.64 -5.70
C ILE A 465 -1.39 10.35 -6.06
N PRO A 466 -1.85 10.18 -7.33
CA PRO A 466 -2.43 8.93 -7.77
C PRO A 466 -1.49 7.75 -7.53
N ALA A 467 -2.02 6.62 -7.07
CA ALA A 467 -1.20 5.46 -6.82
C ALA A 467 -1.86 4.14 -7.25
N VAL A 468 -1.03 3.12 -7.38
CA VAL A 468 -1.38 1.72 -7.62
C VAL A 468 -0.61 0.87 -6.63
N ASP A 469 -1.22 -0.21 -6.16
CA ASP A 469 -0.55 -1.35 -5.52
C ASP A 469 -1.01 -2.65 -6.19
N MET A 470 -0.12 -3.66 -6.34
CA MET A 470 -0.45 -4.89 -7.04
C MET A 470 0.36 -6.09 -6.56
N SER A 471 -0.26 -7.28 -6.61
CA SER A 471 0.35 -8.54 -6.20
C SER A 471 -0.27 -9.76 -6.88
N PHE A 472 0.39 -10.91 -6.80
CA PHE A 472 -0.23 -12.22 -6.96
C PHE A 472 -0.53 -12.85 -5.59
N GLY A 473 -1.75 -13.32 -5.41
CA GLY A 473 -2.27 -13.83 -4.14
C GLY A 473 -2.71 -12.75 -3.15
N LYS A 474 -3.46 -13.16 -2.13
CA LYS A 474 -3.90 -12.31 -1.03
C LYS A 474 -3.47 -12.92 0.29
N GLY A 475 -2.54 -12.26 0.96
CA GLY A 475 -2.02 -12.75 2.24
C GLY A 475 -1.34 -14.12 2.14
N HIS A 476 -0.56 -14.45 3.11
CA HIS A 476 0.10 -15.74 3.21
C HIS A 476 0.14 -16.20 4.68
N PRO A 477 0.02 -17.49 4.95
CA PRO A 477 -0.19 -17.97 6.33
C PRO A 477 1.03 -17.80 7.24
N VAL A 478 2.23 -17.55 6.69
CA VAL A 478 3.47 -17.37 7.45
C VAL A 478 3.87 -15.90 7.62
N TYR A 479 2.94 -14.97 7.36
CA TYR A 479 3.13 -13.52 7.43
C TYR A 479 3.83 -13.09 8.72
N HIS A 480 4.85 -12.23 8.58
CA HIS A 480 5.66 -11.65 9.65
C HIS A 480 6.29 -12.68 10.61
N SER A 481 6.50 -13.92 10.15
CA SER A 481 7.11 -14.98 10.94
C SER A 481 8.46 -15.42 10.40
N MET A 482 9.21 -16.18 11.20
CA MET A 482 10.48 -16.80 10.77
C MET A 482 10.32 -17.80 9.62
N TYR A 483 9.09 -18.12 9.24
CA TYR A 483 8.76 -19.04 8.15
C TYR A 483 8.46 -18.32 6.83
N ASP A 484 8.40 -16.99 6.82
CA ASP A 484 8.42 -16.20 5.60
C ASP A 484 9.85 -16.13 5.04
N ASP A 485 10.32 -17.26 4.54
CA ASP A 485 11.68 -17.47 4.05
C ASP A 485 11.72 -17.89 2.56
N PHE A 486 12.91 -17.95 1.99
CA PHE A 486 13.11 -18.34 0.59
C PHE A 486 12.54 -19.72 0.28
N VAL A 487 12.63 -20.68 1.22
CA VAL A 487 12.14 -22.07 1.02
C VAL A 487 10.62 -22.07 0.93
N TRP A 488 9.93 -21.25 1.73
CA TRP A 488 8.48 -21.10 1.64
C TRP A 488 8.08 -20.56 0.27
N MET A 489 8.76 -19.49 -0.19
CA MET A 489 8.48 -18.90 -1.50
C MET A 489 8.71 -19.91 -2.63
N GLU A 490 9.84 -20.61 -2.63
CA GLU A 490 10.20 -21.59 -3.66
C GLU A 490 9.22 -22.77 -3.71
N LYS A 491 8.68 -23.20 -2.54
CA LYS A 491 7.77 -24.35 -2.48
C LYS A 491 6.29 -24.00 -2.70
N PHE A 492 5.84 -22.86 -2.21
CA PHE A 492 4.41 -22.56 -2.08
C PHE A 492 4.00 -21.20 -2.70
N GLY A 493 4.85 -20.20 -2.63
CA GLY A 493 4.57 -18.88 -3.16
C GLY A 493 4.66 -18.85 -4.69
N ASP A 494 5.82 -19.20 -5.23
CA ASP A 494 6.10 -19.16 -6.68
C ASP A 494 7.20 -20.15 -7.08
N LEU A 495 6.83 -21.40 -7.34
CA LEU A 495 7.74 -22.52 -7.62
C LEU A 495 8.78 -22.24 -8.72
N LEU A 496 8.41 -21.46 -9.73
CA LEU A 496 9.27 -21.15 -10.88
C LEU A 496 9.56 -19.66 -11.01
N PHE A 497 9.21 -18.84 -10.02
CA PHE A 497 9.35 -17.39 -10.03
C PHE A 497 8.68 -16.67 -11.22
N GLN A 498 7.69 -17.33 -11.85
CA GLN A 498 6.98 -16.79 -13.00
C GLN A 498 5.95 -15.72 -12.58
N ARG A 499 5.38 -15.81 -11.37
CA ARG A 499 4.48 -14.78 -10.84
C ARG A 499 5.24 -13.48 -10.57
N HIS A 500 6.46 -13.56 -10.03
CA HIS A 500 7.35 -12.39 -9.90
C HIS A 500 7.64 -11.73 -11.25
N VAL A 501 7.97 -12.54 -12.25
CA VAL A 501 8.21 -12.08 -13.63
C VAL A 501 6.96 -11.40 -14.20
N ALA A 502 5.77 -11.92 -13.92
CA ALA A 502 4.50 -11.40 -14.38
C ALA A 502 4.15 -10.06 -13.69
N VAL A 503 4.30 -9.94 -12.35
CA VAL A 503 4.15 -8.66 -11.64
C VAL A 503 5.11 -7.62 -12.20
N ALA A 504 6.40 -7.93 -12.31
CA ALA A 504 7.38 -7.02 -12.87
C ALA A 504 7.01 -6.59 -14.31
N SER A 505 6.37 -7.48 -15.09
CA SER A 505 5.91 -7.16 -16.44
C SER A 505 4.74 -6.16 -16.43
N VAL A 506 3.73 -6.36 -15.58
CA VAL A 506 2.61 -5.41 -15.45
C VAL A 506 3.10 -4.09 -14.88
N TRP A 507 3.86 -4.12 -13.79
CA TRP A 507 4.39 -2.93 -13.10
C TRP A 507 5.20 -2.03 -14.01
N GLY A 508 6.19 -2.60 -14.69
CA GLY A 508 7.00 -1.85 -15.64
C GLY A 508 6.25 -1.40 -16.88
N LEU A 509 5.25 -2.16 -17.37
CA LEU A 509 4.42 -1.74 -18.49
C LEU A 509 3.54 -0.53 -18.13
N VAL A 510 2.95 -0.53 -16.92
CA VAL A 510 2.22 0.63 -16.38
C VAL A 510 3.15 1.84 -16.28
N ALA A 511 4.35 1.66 -15.73
CA ALA A 511 5.37 2.71 -15.64
C ALA A 511 5.78 3.26 -17.00
N LEU A 512 6.03 2.38 -17.97
CA LEU A 512 6.39 2.76 -19.36
C LEU A 512 5.29 3.58 -20.03
N ARG A 513 4.03 3.18 -19.89
CA ARG A 513 2.91 3.91 -20.47
C ARG A 513 2.75 5.29 -19.86
N LEU A 514 2.87 5.40 -18.54
CA LEU A 514 2.85 6.68 -17.83
C LEU A 514 4.05 7.56 -18.17
N ALA A 515 5.23 6.95 -18.36
CA ALA A 515 6.43 7.69 -18.72
C ALA A 515 6.52 8.09 -20.20
N ASP A 516 5.88 7.36 -21.11
CA ASP A 516 6.07 7.52 -22.56
C ASP A 516 4.88 8.09 -23.32
N GLU A 517 3.63 7.79 -22.87
CA GLU A 517 2.46 8.25 -23.61
C GLU A 517 2.39 9.78 -23.64
N GLU A 518 2.01 10.32 -24.78
CA GLU A 518 1.92 11.76 -24.98
C GLU A 518 0.92 12.40 -24.03
N PHE A 519 -0.29 11.80 -23.91
CA PHE A 519 -1.28 12.16 -22.92
C PHE A 519 -1.23 11.15 -21.78
N LEU A 520 -1.32 11.63 -20.55
CA LEU A 520 -1.47 10.77 -19.40
C LEU A 520 -2.70 9.87 -19.57
N PRO A 521 -2.56 8.54 -19.37
CA PRO A 521 -3.65 7.58 -19.56
C PRO A 521 -4.61 7.57 -18.36
N PHE A 522 -4.94 8.74 -17.82
CA PHE A 522 -5.89 8.92 -16.71
C PHE A 522 -7.32 9.04 -17.22
N ASN A 523 -8.26 8.40 -16.51
CA ASN A 523 -9.69 8.44 -16.80
C ASN A 523 -10.50 8.86 -15.58
N TYR A 524 -10.79 10.16 -15.45
CA TYR A 524 -11.60 10.69 -14.35
C TYR A 524 -13.11 10.38 -14.44
N LEU A 525 -13.59 9.79 -15.57
CA LEU A 525 -14.95 9.23 -15.60
C LEU A 525 -15.09 8.00 -14.69
N SER A 526 -14.03 7.16 -14.60
CA SER A 526 -13.99 6.05 -13.64
C SER A 526 -14.14 6.57 -12.21
N TYR A 527 -13.45 7.68 -11.89
CA TYR A 527 -13.54 8.33 -10.60
C TYR A 527 -14.95 8.84 -10.30
N ALA A 528 -15.56 9.56 -11.23
CA ALA A 528 -16.92 10.09 -11.06
C ALA A 528 -17.96 8.96 -10.88
N CYS A 529 -17.82 7.84 -11.60
CA CYS A 529 -18.68 6.67 -11.44
C CYS A 529 -18.55 6.04 -10.04
N GLU A 530 -17.33 5.93 -9.55
CA GLU A 530 -17.06 5.39 -8.20
C GLU A 530 -17.67 6.29 -7.11
N LEU A 531 -17.45 7.61 -7.20
CA LEU A 531 -18.02 8.57 -6.26
C LEU A 531 -19.55 8.55 -6.29
N GLN A 532 -20.16 8.39 -7.47
CA GLN A 532 -21.62 8.29 -7.62
C GLN A 532 -22.19 7.06 -6.89
N LYS A 533 -21.47 5.92 -6.95
CA LYS A 533 -21.83 4.71 -6.22
C LYS A 533 -21.71 4.93 -4.71
N SER A 534 -20.55 5.40 -4.24
CA SER A 534 -20.30 5.64 -2.82
C SER A 534 -21.27 6.67 -2.22
N ALA A 535 -21.67 7.69 -3.00
CA ALA A 535 -22.67 8.67 -2.54
C ALA A 535 -24.08 8.08 -2.41
N LYS A 536 -24.44 7.10 -3.25
CA LYS A 536 -25.70 6.36 -3.11
C LYS A 536 -25.69 5.43 -1.90
N ASP A 537 -24.60 4.74 -1.66
CA ASP A 537 -24.46 3.88 -0.47
C ASP A 537 -24.59 4.73 0.81
N LEU A 538 -23.98 5.92 0.83
CA LEU A 538 -24.11 6.89 1.92
C LEU A 538 -25.55 7.43 2.08
N GLU A 539 -26.31 7.61 0.99
CA GLU A 539 -27.71 8.11 1.04
C GLU A 539 -28.61 7.18 1.85
N ASP A 540 -28.42 5.86 1.70
CA ASP A 540 -29.17 4.86 2.48
C ASP A 540 -28.81 4.96 3.97
N GLU A 541 -27.54 5.20 4.30
CA GLU A 541 -27.03 5.27 5.68
C GLU A 541 -27.56 6.51 6.44
N VAL A 542 -27.62 7.66 5.77
CA VAL A 542 -28.10 8.93 6.40
C VAL A 542 -29.61 9.16 6.21
N SER A 543 -30.33 8.18 5.66
CA SER A 543 -31.77 8.29 5.41
C SER A 543 -32.56 8.63 6.68
N GLY A 544 -33.47 9.60 6.58
CA GLY A 544 -34.31 10.04 7.72
C GLY A 544 -33.61 10.88 8.79
N LYS A 545 -32.31 11.18 8.62
CA LYS A 545 -31.53 11.97 9.57
C LYS A 545 -31.51 13.48 9.30
N GLY A 546 -32.21 13.95 8.26
CA GLY A 546 -32.25 15.38 7.89
C GLY A 546 -31.01 15.89 7.18
N ILE A 547 -30.12 15.00 6.73
CA ILE A 547 -28.90 15.33 5.98
C ILE A 547 -29.23 15.45 4.49
N SER A 548 -28.68 16.51 3.87
CA SER A 548 -28.79 16.70 2.41
C SER A 548 -27.52 16.33 1.70
N LEU A 549 -27.55 15.31 0.85
CA LEU A 549 -26.45 14.92 -0.04
C LEU A 549 -26.51 15.61 -1.42
N ASN A 550 -27.49 16.50 -1.67
CA ASN A 550 -27.60 17.24 -2.92
C ASN A 550 -26.34 17.99 -3.33
N PRO A 551 -25.57 18.64 -2.41
CA PRO A 551 -24.32 19.28 -2.76
C PRO A 551 -23.29 18.30 -3.33
N LEU A 552 -23.22 17.09 -2.74
CA LEU A 552 -22.28 16.05 -3.18
C LEU A 552 -22.68 15.50 -4.55
N PHE A 553 -23.95 15.14 -4.77
CA PHE A 553 -24.41 14.68 -6.08
C PHE A 553 -24.20 15.72 -7.18
N LYS A 554 -24.45 17.00 -6.88
CA LYS A 554 -24.21 18.10 -7.85
C LYS A 554 -22.71 18.23 -8.18
N SER A 555 -21.83 18.17 -7.20
CA SER A 555 -20.37 18.24 -7.46
C SER A 555 -19.87 17.04 -8.27
N ILE A 556 -20.40 15.84 -8.07
CA ILE A 556 -20.08 14.64 -8.86
C ILE A 556 -20.58 14.79 -10.31
N GLU A 557 -21.75 15.40 -10.52
CA GLU A 557 -22.24 15.71 -11.87
C GLU A 557 -21.30 16.69 -12.60
N GLU A 558 -20.82 17.76 -11.93
CA GLU A 558 -19.86 18.68 -12.52
C GLU A 558 -18.52 18.01 -12.80
N LEU A 559 -18.05 17.09 -11.93
CA LEU A 559 -16.86 16.26 -12.20
C LEU A 559 -17.05 15.41 -13.46
N THR A 560 -18.22 14.80 -13.64
CA THR A 560 -18.54 14.00 -14.82
C THR A 560 -18.47 14.84 -16.11
N LYS A 561 -19.01 16.07 -16.06
CA LYS A 561 -18.94 17.03 -17.20
C LYS A 561 -17.49 17.41 -17.50
N ALA A 562 -16.70 17.76 -16.49
CA ALA A 562 -15.31 18.15 -16.63
C ALA A 562 -14.44 16.99 -17.16
N ALA A 563 -14.63 15.78 -16.65
CA ALA A 563 -13.94 14.57 -17.12
C ALA A 563 -14.29 14.24 -18.58
N THR A 564 -15.56 14.44 -18.99
CA THR A 564 -15.99 14.27 -20.38
C THR A 564 -15.33 15.31 -21.29
N LYS A 565 -15.31 16.58 -20.85
CA LYS A 565 -14.71 17.68 -21.62
C LYS A 565 -13.23 17.45 -21.88
N ILE A 566 -12.43 17.12 -20.85
CA ILE A 566 -10.99 16.91 -21.03
C ILE A 566 -10.69 15.68 -21.89
N ASN A 567 -11.49 14.62 -21.83
CA ASN A 567 -11.37 13.48 -22.74
C ASN A 567 -11.65 13.85 -24.20
N ASN A 568 -12.66 14.71 -24.44
CA ASN A 568 -12.97 15.23 -25.77
C ASN A 568 -11.84 16.12 -26.31
N GLU A 569 -11.23 16.97 -25.47
CA GLU A 569 -10.07 17.78 -25.83
C GLU A 569 -8.87 16.93 -26.23
N LYS A 570 -8.55 15.87 -25.45
CA LYS A 570 -7.51 14.87 -25.81
C LYS A 570 -7.78 14.23 -27.17
N GLN A 571 -9.01 13.78 -27.41
CA GLN A 571 -9.41 13.16 -28.67
C GLN A 571 -9.34 14.13 -29.86
N ALA A 572 -9.73 15.38 -29.67
CA ALA A 572 -9.67 16.41 -30.72
C ALA A 572 -8.21 16.66 -31.17
N ILE A 573 -7.27 16.78 -30.22
CA ILE A 573 -5.84 16.92 -30.52
C ILE A 573 -5.31 15.67 -31.25
N ASN A 574 -5.71 14.47 -30.79
CA ASN A 574 -5.30 13.21 -31.43
C ASN A 574 -5.82 13.06 -32.87
N LYS A 575 -7.06 13.48 -33.11
CA LYS A 575 -7.70 13.40 -34.48
C LYS A 575 -7.16 14.45 -35.43
N ALA A 576 -6.71 15.60 -34.93
CA ALA A 576 -6.12 16.66 -35.76
C ALA A 576 -4.76 16.27 -36.40
N LYS A 577 -4.31 15.03 -36.24
CA LYS A 577 -3.07 14.47 -36.80
C LYS A 577 -3.20 14.18 -38.31
N GLY A 578 -3.20 15.24 -39.15
CA GLY A 578 -2.90 15.16 -40.57
C GLY A 578 -1.45 15.61 -40.84
N TRP A 579 -0.99 15.56 -42.11
CA TRP A 579 0.37 15.98 -42.53
C TRP A 579 0.78 17.36 -42.01
N ALA A 580 -0.19 18.26 -41.79
CA ALA A 580 0.05 19.59 -41.22
C ALA A 580 0.40 19.58 -39.73
N SER A 581 0.09 18.52 -38.95
CA SER A 581 0.32 18.45 -37.52
C SER A 581 1.77 18.08 -37.15
N ILE A 582 2.52 17.46 -38.05
CA ILE A 582 3.94 17.15 -37.86
C ILE A 582 4.75 18.44 -37.64
N TRP A 583 4.27 19.56 -38.22
CA TRP A 583 4.94 20.87 -38.18
C TRP A 583 4.29 21.88 -37.22
N LYS A 584 3.13 21.55 -36.64
CA LYS A 584 2.35 22.47 -35.77
C LYS A 584 1.84 21.78 -34.49
N LYS A 585 2.59 20.86 -33.93
CA LYS A 585 2.21 20.24 -32.67
C LYS A 585 2.32 21.28 -31.55
N ASP A 586 1.19 21.68 -30.96
CA ASP A 586 1.16 22.55 -29.80
C ASP A 586 1.53 21.72 -28.54
N HIS A 587 2.83 21.60 -28.30
CA HIS A 587 3.37 20.89 -27.14
C HIS A 587 2.93 21.53 -25.83
N SER A 588 2.70 22.83 -25.81
CA SER A 588 2.23 23.55 -24.63
C SER A 588 0.82 23.13 -24.24
N LYS A 589 -0.07 22.91 -25.23
CA LYS A 589 -1.42 22.45 -24.96
C LYS A 589 -1.48 20.98 -24.48
N VAL A 590 -0.61 20.12 -25.00
CA VAL A 590 -0.47 18.75 -24.49
C VAL A 590 0.01 18.78 -23.03
N ARG A 591 0.99 19.63 -22.73
CA ARG A 591 1.50 19.81 -21.38
C ARG A 591 0.41 20.33 -20.43
N GLU A 592 -0.31 21.36 -20.82
CA GLU A 592 -1.43 21.92 -20.05
C GLU A 592 -2.47 20.84 -19.70
N LEU A 593 -2.90 20.03 -20.68
CA LEU A 593 -3.86 18.96 -20.44
C LEU A 593 -3.29 17.89 -19.48
N ASN A 594 -2.02 17.52 -19.63
CA ASN A 594 -1.37 16.58 -18.73
C ASN A 594 -1.24 17.15 -17.31
N ASP A 595 -0.93 18.42 -17.17
CA ASP A 595 -0.84 19.07 -15.85
C ASP A 595 -2.22 19.13 -15.18
N ARG A 596 -3.29 19.45 -15.90
CA ARG A 596 -4.68 19.37 -15.39
C ARG A 596 -5.04 17.97 -14.92
N LEU A 597 -4.73 16.93 -15.69
CA LEU A 597 -4.95 15.54 -15.32
C LEU A 597 -4.12 15.12 -14.09
N MET A 598 -2.86 15.56 -14.02
CA MET A 598 -1.95 15.25 -12.92
C MET A 598 -2.38 15.95 -11.62
N MET A 599 -2.78 17.22 -11.70
CA MET A 599 -3.10 18.04 -10.52
C MET A 599 -4.48 17.74 -9.93
N ALA A 600 -5.35 17.08 -10.69
CA ALA A 600 -6.73 16.82 -10.26
C ALA A 600 -6.83 15.99 -8.97
N GLU A 601 -5.98 14.98 -8.76
CA GLU A 601 -6.00 14.19 -7.52
C GLU A 601 -5.66 15.03 -6.28
N ARG A 602 -4.72 16.01 -6.41
CA ARG A 602 -4.35 16.90 -5.30
C ARG A 602 -5.54 17.74 -4.82
N ALA A 603 -6.46 18.04 -5.73
CA ALA A 603 -7.64 18.82 -5.39
C ALA A 603 -8.65 18.06 -4.50
N PHE A 604 -8.51 16.75 -4.32
CA PHE A 604 -9.26 15.98 -3.33
C PHE A 604 -8.69 16.11 -1.91
N THR A 605 -7.52 16.70 -1.73
CA THR A 605 -6.93 16.90 -0.40
C THR A 605 -7.40 18.22 0.24
N ASP A 606 -7.47 18.22 1.57
CA ASP A 606 -7.78 19.40 2.37
C ASP A 606 -6.59 19.71 3.27
N ARG A 607 -6.26 21.01 3.43
CA ARG A 607 -5.12 21.47 4.24
C ARG A 607 -5.21 20.99 5.68
N ASP A 608 -6.41 21.04 6.26
CA ASP A 608 -6.63 20.73 7.67
C ASP A 608 -6.73 19.21 7.92
N GLY A 609 -6.90 18.40 6.84
CA GLY A 609 -7.02 16.96 6.91
C GLY A 609 -8.34 16.48 7.52
N LEU A 610 -8.39 15.23 7.93
CA LEU A 610 -9.53 14.65 8.60
C LEU A 610 -9.59 15.11 10.07
N PHE A 611 -10.78 15.27 10.59
CA PHE A 611 -10.96 15.65 12.00
C PHE A 611 -10.36 14.59 12.94
N GLY A 612 -9.47 15.02 13.84
CA GLY A 612 -8.76 14.13 14.78
C GLY A 612 -7.61 13.31 14.14
N ARG A 613 -7.47 13.34 12.81
CA ARG A 613 -6.42 12.62 12.06
C ARG A 613 -5.83 13.52 10.97
N THR A 614 -5.24 14.64 11.38
CA THR A 614 -4.84 15.75 10.50
C THR A 614 -3.72 15.41 9.51
N TRP A 615 -2.99 14.31 9.73
CA TRP A 615 -2.01 13.81 8.76
C TRP A 615 -2.67 13.31 7.48
N TYR A 616 -3.85 12.67 7.58
CA TYR A 616 -4.66 12.22 6.44
C TYR A 616 -5.36 13.42 5.79
N LYS A 617 -4.85 13.85 4.63
CA LYS A 617 -5.35 15.02 3.90
C LYS A 617 -6.41 14.68 2.86
N HIS A 618 -6.46 13.44 2.40
CA HIS A 618 -7.36 13.00 1.34
C HIS A 618 -8.80 12.82 1.85
N LEU A 619 -9.75 13.55 1.25
CA LEU A 619 -11.14 13.55 1.71
C LEU A 619 -12.01 12.43 1.12
N ILE A 620 -11.51 11.72 0.08
CA ILE A 620 -12.28 10.68 -0.61
C ILE A 620 -11.99 9.30 -0.05
N TYR A 621 -10.72 8.98 0.22
CA TYR A 621 -10.29 7.69 0.73
C TYR A 621 -9.36 7.87 1.92
N ALA A 622 -9.62 7.15 2.99
CA ALA A 622 -8.72 7.00 4.13
C ALA A 622 -9.09 5.73 4.92
N PRO A 623 -8.27 5.28 5.88
CA PRO A 623 -8.65 4.19 6.79
C PRO A 623 -9.83 4.61 7.68
N SER A 624 -10.48 3.64 8.32
CA SER A 624 -11.43 3.93 9.40
C SER A 624 -10.68 4.30 10.70
N LYS A 625 -11.38 4.80 11.70
CA LYS A 625 -10.80 5.05 13.03
C LYS A 625 -10.43 3.78 13.80
N HIS A 626 -10.93 2.62 13.35
CA HIS A 626 -10.86 1.35 14.07
C HIS A 626 -10.19 0.24 13.27
N ASN A 627 -9.66 0.55 12.09
CA ASN A 627 -8.90 -0.39 11.27
C ASN A 627 -8.04 0.37 10.25
N ASP A 628 -6.76 0.47 10.53
CA ASP A 628 -5.80 1.20 9.69
C ASP A 628 -5.52 0.50 8.35
N TYR A 629 -5.74 -0.80 8.24
CA TYR A 629 -5.61 -1.52 6.97
C TYR A 629 -6.79 -1.33 6.00
N GLY A 630 -7.93 -0.86 6.50
CA GLY A 630 -9.14 -0.67 5.71
C GLY A 630 -9.09 0.58 4.82
N SER A 631 -9.97 0.62 3.80
CA SER A 631 -10.21 1.82 3.00
C SER A 631 -11.70 2.14 3.01
N ARG A 632 -12.04 3.36 3.43
CA ARG A 632 -13.40 3.89 3.41
C ARG A 632 -13.53 5.03 2.42
N SER A 633 -14.66 5.10 1.71
CA SER A 633 -15.05 6.27 0.93
C SER A 633 -15.64 7.34 1.84
N PHE A 634 -15.30 8.60 1.59
CA PHE A 634 -15.76 9.76 2.37
C PHE A 634 -15.49 9.63 3.88
N PRO A 635 -14.24 9.35 4.29
CA PRO A 635 -13.91 8.98 5.67
C PRO A 635 -14.37 10.00 6.70
N GLY A 636 -14.24 11.32 6.42
CA GLY A 636 -14.71 12.36 7.34
C GLY A 636 -16.23 12.36 7.54
N ILE A 637 -16.99 12.02 6.49
CA ILE A 637 -18.46 11.87 6.62
C ILE A 637 -18.78 10.63 7.45
N GLN A 638 -18.12 9.51 7.18
CA GLN A 638 -18.32 8.25 7.90
C GLN A 638 -17.99 8.38 9.39
N ASP A 639 -16.86 9.01 9.72
CA ASP A 639 -16.46 9.28 11.10
C ASP A 639 -17.49 10.16 11.83
N ALA A 640 -18.03 11.17 11.15
CA ALA A 640 -19.08 12.04 11.72
C ALA A 640 -20.42 11.32 11.87
N VAL A 641 -20.80 10.41 10.96
CA VAL A 641 -22.02 9.58 11.08
C VAL A 641 -21.92 8.65 12.27
N GLU A 642 -20.78 8.01 12.46
CA GLU A 642 -20.52 7.14 13.60
C GLU A 642 -20.66 7.91 14.92
N GLU A 643 -20.01 9.06 15.03
CA GLU A 643 -20.12 9.93 16.20
C GLU A 643 -21.56 10.41 16.45
N ALA A 644 -22.29 10.79 15.38
CA ALA A 644 -23.68 11.22 15.50
C ALA A 644 -24.62 10.10 15.94
N ASN A 645 -24.36 8.86 15.52
CA ASN A 645 -25.11 7.69 15.98
C ASN A 645 -24.85 7.37 17.47
N ASN A 646 -23.64 7.62 17.96
CA ASN A 646 -23.25 7.43 19.36
C ASN A 646 -23.84 8.53 20.26
N LEU A 647 -23.68 9.80 19.89
CA LEU A 647 -24.13 10.95 20.68
C LEU A 647 -25.63 11.18 20.61
N LYS A 648 -26.28 10.84 19.49
CA LYS A 648 -27.74 10.99 19.22
C LYS A 648 -28.27 12.42 19.43
N THR A 649 -27.43 13.44 19.19
CA THR A 649 -27.79 14.85 19.33
C THR A 649 -28.03 15.50 17.96
N ALA A 650 -28.84 16.54 17.90
CA ALA A 650 -29.04 17.31 16.66
C ALA A 650 -27.74 18.01 16.21
N GLU A 651 -26.88 18.40 17.14
CA GLU A 651 -25.61 19.09 16.87
C GLU A 651 -24.61 18.15 16.19
N SER A 652 -24.51 16.88 16.61
CA SER A 652 -23.64 15.91 15.98
C SER A 652 -24.01 15.64 14.51
N TRP A 653 -25.29 15.68 14.16
CA TRP A 653 -25.74 15.60 12.76
C TRP A 653 -25.41 16.85 11.93
N LEU A 654 -25.25 18.03 12.54
CA LEU A 654 -24.73 19.21 11.83
C LEU A 654 -23.26 19.01 11.40
N THR A 655 -22.45 18.30 12.19
CA THR A 655 -21.09 17.92 11.82
C THR A 655 -21.08 17.01 10.58
N VAL A 656 -22.00 16.06 10.49
CA VAL A 656 -22.17 15.23 9.27
C VAL A 656 -22.45 16.12 8.05
N GLN A 657 -23.39 17.06 8.17
CA GLN A 657 -23.71 17.99 7.07
C GLN A 657 -22.52 18.87 6.70
N HIS A 658 -21.70 19.26 7.66
CA HIS A 658 -20.47 20.04 7.42
C HIS A 658 -19.46 19.23 6.60
N GLU A 659 -19.22 17.96 6.97
CA GLU A 659 -18.31 17.06 6.22
C GLU A 659 -18.83 16.79 4.80
N VAL A 660 -20.13 16.65 4.59
CA VAL A 660 -20.72 16.57 3.23
C VAL A 660 -20.37 17.81 2.42
N TRP A 661 -20.41 19.02 2.99
CA TRP A 661 -20.00 20.24 2.31
C TRP A 661 -18.49 20.28 2.02
N ARG A 662 -17.64 19.82 2.94
CA ARG A 662 -16.19 19.76 2.72
C ARG A 662 -15.85 18.85 1.55
N VAL A 663 -16.40 17.63 1.51
CA VAL A 663 -16.19 16.67 0.41
C VAL A 663 -16.74 17.22 -0.90
N SER A 664 -17.96 17.81 -0.89
CA SER A 664 -18.55 18.41 -2.08
C SER A 664 -17.67 19.52 -2.67
N ARG A 665 -17.09 20.36 -1.81
CA ARG A 665 -16.14 21.40 -2.22
C ARG A 665 -14.88 20.81 -2.88
N ALA A 666 -14.31 19.77 -2.28
CA ALA A 666 -13.13 19.10 -2.85
C ALA A 666 -13.43 18.48 -4.24
N VAL A 667 -14.55 17.79 -4.40
CA VAL A 667 -14.99 17.24 -5.70
C VAL A 667 -15.20 18.35 -6.73
N ASN A 668 -15.77 19.50 -6.32
CA ASN A 668 -15.92 20.64 -7.21
C ASN A 668 -14.56 21.26 -7.61
N HIS A 669 -13.59 21.33 -6.69
CA HIS A 669 -12.25 21.80 -7.02
C HIS A 669 -11.58 20.94 -8.08
N VAL A 670 -11.74 19.63 -8.03
CA VAL A 670 -11.26 18.70 -9.07
C VAL A 670 -11.88 19.05 -10.43
N SER A 671 -13.18 19.35 -10.45
CA SER A 671 -13.88 19.77 -11.69
C SER A 671 -13.28 21.06 -12.27
N LEU A 672 -12.98 22.05 -11.43
CA LEU A 672 -12.35 23.30 -11.85
C LEU A 672 -10.92 23.10 -12.37
N VAL A 673 -10.12 22.23 -11.72
CA VAL A 673 -8.78 21.85 -12.21
C VAL A 673 -8.86 21.16 -13.57
N LEU A 674 -9.75 20.18 -13.74
CA LEU A 674 -9.93 19.49 -15.03
C LEU A 674 -10.43 20.43 -16.13
N ASN A 675 -11.20 21.48 -15.80
CA ASN A 675 -11.64 22.50 -16.73
C ASN A 675 -10.55 23.54 -17.08
N GLY A 676 -9.44 23.58 -16.34
CA GLY A 676 -8.40 24.60 -16.46
C GLY A 676 -8.79 25.97 -15.86
N GLU A 677 -9.71 25.98 -14.91
CA GLU A 677 -10.19 27.17 -14.19
C GLU A 677 -9.40 27.39 -12.89
N LEU A 678 -8.77 26.34 -12.38
CA LEU A 678 -7.77 26.37 -11.30
C LEU A 678 -6.50 25.67 -11.79
N THR A 679 -5.35 26.27 -11.49
CA THR A 679 -4.02 25.76 -11.88
C THR A 679 -3.14 25.57 -10.65
#